data_76a4ce81c61c5b759b1cd66dcff629e8
#
_entry.id   76a4ce81c61c5b759b1cd66dcff629e8
#
_cell.length_a   1.000
_cell.length_b   1.000
_cell.length_c   1.000
_cell.angle_alpha   90.00
_cell.angle_beta   90.00
_cell.angle_gamma   90.00
#
_symmetry.space_group_name_H-M   'P 1'
#
loop_
_entity.id
_entity.type
_entity.pdbx_description
1 polymer ?
#
loop_
_entity_poly.entity_id
_entity_poly.type
_entity_poly.pdbx_seq_one_letter_code
_entity_poly.pdbx_strand_id
1 'polypeptide(L)'
;MLRATFKSLLSRKLRLILSGLAVILGVMFVSGAFVLTDTLGRSFDSLFQTAYANTDVQVIAKAKVDTGDTSSDQGIASLPASLPQQIKQNVPGVADAIGLVQVNGARLIGKNGKVVSTFGAPQFGINWTGDRIATIKPGGKAPSADDEIVINAGLAKSAGVGVGDRVGVLTLQPKQMFTIVGIFGYSGDRGSLGGEQTIAFTTPVAQRLMLGTTDGFSSVDVRAAPGTDDNALRDRVAAAVGSDYQVKTGKQLADDNAASIQKGLSFFNYILLGFAGVALFVGTFLILNTFSIIVAQRTRELALLRAIGASRRQMIGSVLTEATVIGLIASVVGLGAGIGVGALLAGVFATIGGGDLHLDGIGVPPAAVIGAFTVGLLITLVAAVMPALRASRIPPVAAMREASTADRPLTRVTIIGTVVLAAGAAVLGLGLSGRAGGTATLWSILGGVLVCFIGVALLTPIIARPVVSLLGRLFSWSVPGQLGRRNSARNPRRTAITAAALMVGLALITGVNVILSSATTSLNKVADTQVKADLIISGQQTSSIPPTFDPAVMTQAKQISGVQETATVYVDRARIDGDVTGLGAVDNVAALKDMFGLKANSGTIDTLSAGQLLLDQKQADSLKVKVGDQVPVQLARGSLRTFTVTGIYAKNDVLSGWIGSAADASDFTSSQAQQGFIKLAPGASVNTVKPQVDRLLADSPEVNVADRSEFVKQQTDQFNGILTMIQVLLALAILIAVLGIINTLALSVLERTREIGLLRAIGLRRAQAMRMVTVEAVVISVFGALLGLAVGSGLGAAVVRALKDDGFTNLSFPWTQMVVYLVLAAIVGVIAAVLPAIRAARVNVLGAIAYE
;
A
#
# COMPACT_ATOMS: atom_id res chain seq x y z
N MET A 1 22.05 36.72 26.65
CA MET A 1 22.32 35.40 26.08
C MET A 1 21.56 35.18 24.75
N LEU A 2 20.27 35.39 24.65
CA LEU A 2 19.48 35.17 23.41
C LEU A 2 20.03 35.88 22.18
N ARG A 3 20.42 37.18 22.26
CA ARG A 3 21.03 37.94 21.15
C ARG A 3 22.37 37.36 20.67
N ALA A 4 23.19 36.81 21.59
CA ALA A 4 24.47 36.19 21.25
C ALA A 4 24.22 34.80 20.57
N THR A 5 23.24 34.06 21.04
CA THR A 5 22.82 32.78 20.43
C THR A 5 22.31 32.99 18.99
N PHE A 6 21.49 34.03 18.75
CA PHE A 6 20.97 34.37 17.41
C PHE A 6 22.07 34.79 16.43
N LYS A 7 23.04 35.65 16.87
CA LYS A 7 24.18 36.02 16.02
C LYS A 7 25.10 34.85 15.69
N SER A 8 25.31 33.94 16.66
CA SER A 8 26.07 32.71 16.48
C SER A 8 25.37 31.71 15.51
N LEU A 9 24.03 31.67 15.51
CA LEU A 9 23.23 30.89 14.58
C LEU A 9 23.43 31.36 13.13
N LEU A 10 23.30 32.67 12.88
CA LEU A 10 23.42 33.25 11.54
C LEU A 10 24.82 33.13 10.93
N SER A 11 25.87 33.07 11.76
CA SER A 11 27.26 32.89 11.27
C SER A 11 27.58 31.47 10.79
N ARG A 12 26.74 30.48 11.11
CA ARG A 12 27.00 29.05 10.83
C ARG A 12 25.93 28.38 9.93
N LYS A 13 25.44 29.13 8.93
CA LYS A 13 24.30 28.78 8.05
C LYS A 13 24.32 27.34 7.51
N LEU A 14 25.49 26.86 7.07
CA LEU A 14 25.61 25.55 6.42
C LEU A 14 25.34 24.39 7.39
N ARG A 15 25.73 24.52 8.65
CA ARG A 15 25.49 23.48 9.67
C ARG A 15 24.04 23.42 10.07
N LEU A 16 23.38 24.59 10.18
CA LEU A 16 21.95 24.69 10.47
C LEU A 16 21.12 24.03 9.36
N ILE A 17 21.49 24.27 8.10
CA ILE A 17 20.80 23.67 6.95
C ILE A 17 20.93 22.15 6.98
N LEU A 18 22.14 21.61 7.20
CA LEU A 18 22.39 20.17 7.20
C LEU A 18 21.69 19.44 8.36
N SER A 19 21.63 20.05 9.56
CA SER A 19 20.91 19.47 10.69
C SER A 19 19.41 19.61 10.56
N GLY A 20 18.93 20.77 10.06
CA GLY A 20 17.52 21.03 9.81
C GLY A 20 16.93 20.15 8.71
N LEU A 21 17.72 19.79 7.69
CA LEU A 21 17.25 19.04 6.53
C LEU A 21 16.68 17.67 6.91
N ALA A 22 17.28 16.97 7.88
CA ALA A 22 16.75 15.69 8.35
C ALA A 22 15.40 15.84 9.05
N VAL A 23 15.23 16.94 9.82
CA VAL A 23 13.93 17.27 10.46
C VAL A 23 12.92 17.66 9.40
N ILE A 24 13.31 18.49 8.44
CA ILE A 24 12.46 18.92 7.32
C ILE A 24 11.88 17.71 6.59
N LEU A 25 12.72 16.71 6.26
CA LEU A 25 12.28 15.50 5.57
C LEU A 25 11.30 14.68 6.43
N GLY A 26 11.58 14.51 7.73
CA GLY A 26 10.66 13.81 8.64
C GLY A 26 9.31 14.51 8.76
N VAL A 27 9.32 15.84 8.90
CA VAL A 27 8.10 16.66 8.94
C VAL A 27 7.38 16.63 7.61
N MET A 28 8.11 16.68 6.48
CA MET A 28 7.56 16.60 5.13
C MET A 28 6.78 15.30 4.92
N PHE A 29 7.30 14.16 5.37
CA PHE A 29 6.59 12.89 5.27
C PHE A 29 5.32 12.86 6.10
N VAL A 30 5.38 13.30 7.35
CA VAL A 30 4.20 13.33 8.24
C VAL A 30 3.13 14.26 7.71
N SER A 31 3.50 15.50 7.37
CA SER A 31 2.54 16.47 6.85
C SER A 31 2.02 16.10 5.46
N GLY A 32 2.89 15.54 4.59
CA GLY A 32 2.51 15.06 3.27
C GLY A 32 1.48 13.92 3.31
N ALA A 33 1.63 12.99 4.26
CA ALA A 33 0.67 11.91 4.48
C ALA A 33 -0.72 12.46 4.89
N PHE A 34 -0.75 13.39 5.85
CA PHE A 34 -2.01 14.02 6.27
C PHE A 34 -2.65 14.87 5.16
N VAL A 35 -1.84 15.63 4.41
CA VAL A 35 -2.33 16.44 3.28
C VAL A 35 -2.90 15.56 2.17
N LEU A 36 -2.21 14.46 1.82
CA LEU A 36 -2.71 13.49 0.84
C LEU A 36 -4.05 12.90 1.26
N THR A 37 -4.12 12.36 2.48
CA THR A 37 -5.33 11.70 2.98
C THR A 37 -6.50 12.67 3.09
N ASP A 38 -6.27 13.90 3.56
CA ASP A 38 -7.31 14.93 3.66
C ASP A 38 -7.78 15.42 2.30
N THR A 39 -6.85 15.65 1.36
CA THR A 39 -7.19 16.09 0.01
C THR A 39 -8.03 15.05 -0.71
N LEU A 40 -7.65 13.77 -0.65
CA LEU A 40 -8.44 12.69 -1.23
C LEU A 40 -9.78 12.53 -0.50
N GLY A 41 -9.78 12.54 0.84
CA GLY A 41 -11.00 12.44 1.65
C GLY A 41 -12.02 13.50 1.25
N ARG A 42 -11.64 14.79 1.22
CA ARG A 42 -12.53 15.88 0.82
C ARG A 42 -13.00 15.77 -0.63
N SER A 43 -12.11 15.32 -1.53
CA SER A 43 -12.50 15.10 -2.93
C SER A 43 -13.57 14.02 -3.05
N PHE A 44 -13.45 12.93 -2.30
CA PHE A 44 -14.49 11.89 -2.25
C PHE A 44 -15.76 12.37 -1.53
N ASP A 45 -15.65 13.13 -0.43
CA ASP A 45 -16.79 13.73 0.24
C ASP A 45 -17.60 14.63 -0.72
N SER A 46 -16.92 15.54 -1.42
CA SER A 46 -17.54 16.42 -2.44
C SER A 46 -18.16 15.62 -3.58
N LEU A 47 -17.48 14.54 -4.01
CA LEU A 47 -17.98 13.64 -5.05
C LEU A 47 -19.30 12.99 -4.61
N PHE A 48 -19.35 12.38 -3.44
CA PHE A 48 -20.57 11.71 -2.98
C PHE A 48 -21.69 12.69 -2.64
N GLN A 49 -21.39 13.85 -2.08
CA GLN A 49 -22.39 14.93 -1.92
C GLN A 49 -22.96 15.36 -3.27
N THR A 50 -22.16 15.44 -4.32
CA THR A 50 -22.64 15.76 -5.67
C THR A 50 -23.45 14.61 -6.26
N ALA A 51 -23.00 13.36 -6.08
CA ALA A 51 -23.70 12.17 -6.59
C ALA A 51 -25.09 12.01 -6.00
N TYR A 52 -25.26 12.31 -4.70
CA TYR A 52 -26.54 12.19 -4.00
C TYR A 52 -27.29 13.53 -3.81
N ALA A 53 -26.86 14.61 -4.49
CA ALA A 53 -27.45 15.95 -4.33
C ALA A 53 -28.96 16.03 -4.67
N ASN A 54 -29.43 15.13 -5.51
CA ASN A 54 -30.85 15.09 -5.95
C ASN A 54 -31.63 13.93 -5.30
N THR A 55 -31.04 13.24 -4.33
CA THR A 55 -31.67 12.13 -3.59
C THR A 55 -31.99 12.60 -2.17
N ASP A 56 -33.27 12.83 -1.85
CA ASP A 56 -33.67 13.18 -0.49
C ASP A 56 -33.69 11.93 0.39
N VAL A 57 -34.31 10.83 -0.10
CA VAL A 57 -34.35 9.53 0.57
C VAL A 57 -34.18 8.42 -0.46
N GLN A 58 -33.41 7.40 -0.13
CA GLN A 58 -33.26 6.20 -0.97
C GLN A 58 -33.66 4.95 -0.20
N VAL A 59 -34.41 4.09 -0.86
CA VAL A 59 -34.78 2.75 -0.39
C VAL A 59 -33.92 1.73 -1.11
N ILE A 60 -33.24 0.88 -0.37
CA ILE A 60 -32.32 -0.15 -0.88
C ILE A 60 -32.74 -1.49 -0.26
N ALA A 61 -32.70 -2.57 -1.01
CA ALA A 61 -32.90 -3.91 -0.44
C ALA A 61 -31.73 -4.25 0.49
N LYS A 62 -31.99 -4.88 1.62
CA LYS A 62 -30.94 -5.40 2.48
C LYS A 62 -30.20 -6.51 1.74
N ALA A 63 -28.89 -6.38 1.64
CA ALA A 63 -28.06 -7.44 1.07
C ALA A 63 -28.24 -8.73 1.87
N LYS A 64 -28.53 -9.84 1.19
CA LYS A 64 -28.69 -11.15 1.83
C LYS A 64 -27.37 -11.66 2.39
N VAL A 65 -26.28 -11.33 1.70
CA VAL A 65 -24.91 -11.58 2.12
C VAL A 65 -24.24 -10.21 2.28
N ASP A 66 -24.13 -9.73 3.52
CA ASP A 66 -23.48 -8.46 3.82
C ASP A 66 -21.98 -8.70 3.94
N THR A 67 -21.22 -8.20 2.97
CA THR A 67 -19.74 -8.32 2.91
C THR A 67 -19.05 -7.20 3.68
N GLY A 68 -19.81 -6.23 4.21
CA GLY A 68 -19.27 -5.02 4.84
C GLY A 68 -18.67 -4.02 3.84
N ASP A 69 -18.77 -4.31 2.55
CA ASP A 69 -18.36 -3.43 1.45
C ASP A 69 -19.61 -2.88 0.77
N THR A 70 -19.95 -1.65 1.10
CA THR A 70 -21.17 -0.97 0.62
C THR A 70 -21.22 -0.83 -0.90
N SER A 71 -20.07 -0.94 -1.60
CA SER A 71 -20.00 -0.82 -3.06
C SER A 71 -20.27 -2.12 -3.79
N SER A 72 -19.98 -3.28 -3.18
CA SER A 72 -20.17 -4.60 -3.79
C SER A 72 -21.54 -5.21 -3.50
N ASP A 73 -22.17 -4.82 -2.39
CA ASP A 73 -23.44 -5.42 -1.93
C ASP A 73 -24.68 -4.71 -2.49
N GLN A 74 -24.49 -3.50 -3.02
CA GLN A 74 -25.59 -2.74 -3.64
C GLN A 74 -25.93 -3.32 -5.01
N GLY A 75 -27.16 -3.84 -5.15
CA GLY A 75 -27.75 -4.12 -6.45
C GLY A 75 -28.05 -5.56 -6.81
N ILE A 76 -27.70 -6.52 -5.96
CA ILE A 76 -28.02 -7.94 -6.21
C ILE A 76 -29.43 -8.30 -5.70
N ALA A 77 -29.86 -7.69 -4.60
CA ALA A 77 -31.22 -7.83 -4.11
C ALA A 77 -32.14 -6.83 -4.85
N SER A 78 -33.12 -7.34 -5.57
CA SER A 78 -34.05 -6.49 -6.32
C SER A 78 -35.26 -6.08 -5.47
N LEU A 79 -35.65 -4.83 -5.59
CA LEU A 79 -36.91 -4.27 -5.10
C LEU A 79 -38.05 -4.53 -6.09
N PRO A 80 -39.27 -4.82 -5.66
CA PRO A 80 -40.41 -5.01 -6.59
C PRO A 80 -40.64 -3.79 -7.47
N ALA A 81 -40.95 -3.99 -8.75
CA ALA A 81 -41.20 -2.91 -9.69
C ALA A 81 -42.39 -2.03 -9.28
N SER A 82 -43.31 -2.54 -8.47
CA SER A 82 -44.48 -1.79 -7.93
C SER A 82 -44.11 -0.81 -6.79
N LEU A 83 -42.94 -1.00 -6.15
CA LEU A 83 -42.55 -0.26 -4.95
C LEU A 83 -42.52 1.25 -5.13
N PRO A 84 -41.93 1.82 -6.23
CA PRO A 84 -41.95 3.26 -6.43
C PRO A 84 -43.34 3.86 -6.45
N GLN A 85 -44.29 3.22 -7.13
CA GLN A 85 -45.69 3.70 -7.16
C GLN A 85 -46.34 3.60 -5.79
N GLN A 86 -46.12 2.52 -5.05
CA GLN A 86 -46.64 2.35 -3.69
C GLN A 86 -46.15 3.44 -2.74
N ILE A 87 -44.82 3.77 -2.80
CA ILE A 87 -44.25 4.84 -1.99
C ILE A 87 -44.87 6.18 -2.39
N LYS A 88 -45.00 6.49 -3.68
CA LYS A 88 -45.52 7.76 -4.18
C LYS A 88 -46.98 7.96 -3.78
N GLN A 89 -47.80 6.90 -3.76
CA GLN A 89 -49.23 6.99 -3.44
C GLN A 89 -49.53 6.95 -1.95
N ASN A 90 -48.75 6.21 -1.17
CA ASN A 90 -49.09 5.91 0.21
C ASN A 90 -48.31 6.71 1.26
N VAL A 91 -47.21 7.38 0.87
CA VAL A 91 -46.37 8.11 1.83
C VAL A 91 -46.56 9.63 1.69
N PRO A 92 -47.12 10.32 2.69
CA PRO A 92 -47.30 11.76 2.67
C PRO A 92 -45.96 12.48 2.62
N GLY A 93 -45.89 13.51 1.78
CA GLY A 93 -44.67 14.34 1.61
C GLY A 93 -43.69 13.83 0.55
N VAL A 94 -44.09 12.82 -0.20
CA VAL A 94 -43.38 12.36 -1.39
C VAL A 94 -43.83 13.15 -2.60
N ALA A 95 -42.90 13.80 -3.32
CA ALA A 95 -43.18 14.44 -4.59
C ALA A 95 -43.05 13.45 -5.76
N ASP A 96 -41.99 12.61 -5.73
CA ASP A 96 -41.80 11.57 -6.73
C ASP A 96 -40.99 10.38 -6.16
N ALA A 97 -41.14 9.23 -6.80
CA ALA A 97 -40.38 8.02 -6.47
C ALA A 97 -39.98 7.31 -7.76
N ILE A 98 -38.67 7.14 -7.96
CA ILE A 98 -38.09 6.66 -9.22
C ILE A 98 -37.31 5.37 -8.93
N GLY A 99 -37.65 4.30 -9.68
CA GLY A 99 -36.89 3.06 -9.61
C GLY A 99 -35.58 3.14 -10.36
N LEU A 100 -34.50 2.82 -9.70
CA LEU A 100 -33.17 2.82 -10.28
C LEU A 100 -32.63 1.39 -10.40
N VAL A 101 -31.95 1.16 -11.51
CA VAL A 101 -31.01 0.06 -11.67
C VAL A 101 -29.61 0.67 -11.69
N GLN A 102 -28.82 0.42 -10.68
CA GLN A 102 -27.43 0.83 -10.62
C GLN A 102 -26.65 -0.34 -10.01
N VAL A 103 -25.93 -1.05 -10.87
CA VAL A 103 -25.17 -2.24 -10.50
C VAL A 103 -23.78 -2.15 -11.08
N ASN A 104 -22.79 -2.53 -10.29
CA ASN A 104 -21.42 -2.61 -10.77
C ASN A 104 -21.26 -3.83 -11.71
N GLY A 105 -20.51 -3.68 -12.81
CA GLY A 105 -20.23 -4.78 -13.74
C GLY A 105 -20.48 -4.53 -15.21
N ALA A 106 -20.84 -3.32 -15.61
CA ALA A 106 -20.97 -2.97 -17.04
C ALA A 106 -19.63 -2.44 -17.58
N ARG A 107 -18.97 -3.23 -18.45
CA ARG A 107 -17.62 -2.98 -18.94
C ARG A 107 -17.64 -2.83 -20.46
N LEU A 108 -17.04 -1.78 -20.96
CA LEU A 108 -17.00 -1.47 -22.38
C LEU A 108 -15.71 -1.95 -23.03
N ILE A 109 -15.82 -2.59 -24.19
CA ILE A 109 -14.68 -2.96 -25.02
C ILE A 109 -14.34 -1.77 -25.92
N GLY A 110 -13.15 -1.21 -25.72
CA GLY A 110 -12.65 -0.06 -26.49
C GLY A 110 -12.28 -0.42 -27.92
N LYS A 111 -11.94 0.58 -28.73
CA LYS A 111 -11.50 0.38 -30.13
C LYS A 111 -10.27 -0.49 -30.28
N ASN A 112 -9.47 -0.63 -29.23
CA ASN A 112 -8.30 -1.51 -29.18
C ASN A 112 -8.63 -2.99 -28.92
N GLY A 113 -9.92 -3.34 -28.83
CA GLY A 113 -10.39 -4.70 -28.52
C GLY A 113 -10.21 -5.13 -27.06
N LYS A 114 -9.77 -4.23 -26.18
CA LYS A 114 -9.59 -4.51 -24.76
C LYS A 114 -10.66 -3.82 -23.93
N VAL A 115 -10.97 -4.41 -22.79
CA VAL A 115 -11.84 -3.76 -21.80
C VAL A 115 -11.13 -2.55 -21.21
N VAL A 116 -11.89 -1.46 -21.04
CA VAL A 116 -11.35 -0.24 -20.44
C VAL A 116 -11.14 -0.46 -18.94
N SER A 117 -9.88 -0.38 -18.49
CA SER A 117 -9.51 -0.55 -17.07
C SER A 117 -9.85 0.69 -16.26
N THR A 118 -10.25 0.50 -14.99
CA THR A 118 -10.60 1.60 -14.06
C THR A 118 -9.68 1.69 -12.84
N PHE A 119 -8.66 0.86 -12.72
CA PHE A 119 -7.78 0.84 -11.53
C PHE A 119 -8.55 0.75 -10.19
N GLY A 120 -9.73 0.11 -10.17
CA GLY A 120 -10.55 -0.08 -8.97
C GLY A 120 -11.75 0.85 -8.83
N ALA A 121 -11.90 1.87 -9.70
CA ALA A 121 -13.15 2.64 -9.74
C ALA A 121 -14.29 1.77 -10.28
N PRO A 122 -15.55 1.98 -9.82
CA PRO A 122 -16.68 1.16 -10.22
C PRO A 122 -17.04 1.34 -11.69
N GLN A 123 -17.61 0.28 -12.28
CA GLN A 123 -18.08 0.23 -13.66
C GLN A 123 -19.58 -0.04 -13.66
N PHE A 124 -20.37 1.03 -13.63
CA PHE A 124 -21.81 0.94 -13.43
C PHE A 124 -22.57 0.69 -14.73
N GLY A 125 -23.49 -0.27 -14.68
CA GLY A 125 -24.62 -0.37 -15.58
C GLY A 125 -25.87 0.23 -14.92
N ILE A 126 -26.45 1.25 -15.55
CA ILE A 126 -27.62 1.95 -15.01
C ILE A 126 -28.77 1.99 -16.00
N ASN A 127 -29.99 2.23 -15.50
CA ASN A 127 -31.07 2.64 -16.38
C ASN A 127 -31.04 4.16 -16.58
N TRP A 128 -31.30 4.62 -17.79
CA TRP A 128 -31.41 6.04 -18.08
C TRP A 128 -32.75 6.58 -17.60
N THR A 129 -32.72 7.47 -16.61
CA THR A 129 -33.92 8.11 -16.02
C THR A 129 -34.06 9.58 -16.44
N GLY A 130 -33.06 10.15 -17.12
CA GLY A 130 -33.05 11.56 -17.46
C GLY A 130 -32.80 12.48 -16.27
N ASP A 131 -32.09 11.99 -15.27
CA ASP A 131 -31.83 12.72 -14.02
C ASP A 131 -30.98 14.00 -14.26
N ARG A 132 -31.20 15.01 -13.40
CA ARG A 132 -30.58 16.34 -13.52
C ARG A 132 -29.08 16.37 -13.30
N ILE A 133 -28.49 15.32 -12.70
CA ILE A 133 -27.05 15.24 -12.47
C ILE A 133 -26.31 14.94 -13.78
N ALA A 134 -26.92 14.15 -14.67
CA ALA A 134 -26.33 13.71 -15.92
C ALA A 134 -27.03 14.41 -17.10
N THR A 135 -26.25 15.09 -17.93
CA THR A 135 -26.76 15.78 -19.10
C THR A 135 -26.11 15.23 -20.37
N ILE A 136 -26.92 14.82 -21.35
CA ILE A 136 -26.41 14.37 -22.64
C ILE A 136 -25.80 15.56 -23.39
N LYS A 137 -24.58 15.39 -23.89
CA LYS A 137 -23.88 16.41 -24.68
C LYS A 137 -24.58 16.65 -26.04
N PRO A 138 -24.45 17.86 -26.63
CA PRO A 138 -25.03 18.16 -27.92
C PRO A 138 -24.68 17.13 -28.98
N GLY A 139 -25.65 16.72 -29.80
CA GLY A 139 -25.51 15.71 -30.84
C GLY A 139 -25.83 14.28 -30.40
N GLY A 140 -26.12 14.04 -29.11
CA GLY A 140 -26.61 12.77 -28.61
C GLY A 140 -28.10 12.78 -28.27
N LYS A 141 -28.69 11.58 -28.11
CA LYS A 141 -30.05 11.35 -27.64
C LYS A 141 -30.10 10.31 -26.53
N ALA A 142 -31.19 10.28 -25.77
CA ALA A 142 -31.44 9.22 -24.78
C ALA A 142 -31.63 7.85 -25.45
N PRO A 143 -31.25 6.73 -24.80
CA PRO A 143 -31.48 5.40 -25.36
C PRO A 143 -32.97 5.10 -25.40
N SER A 144 -33.46 4.61 -26.53
CA SER A 144 -34.89 4.31 -26.79
C SER A 144 -35.11 2.88 -27.29
N ALA A 145 -34.09 2.24 -27.81
CA ALA A 145 -34.15 0.86 -28.28
C ALA A 145 -33.26 -0.06 -27.41
N ASP A 146 -33.48 -1.38 -27.51
CA ASP A 146 -32.79 -2.37 -26.71
C ASP A 146 -31.28 -2.49 -27.01
N ASP A 147 -30.85 -2.04 -28.18
CA ASP A 147 -29.43 -2.04 -28.59
C ASP A 147 -28.81 -0.64 -28.55
N GLU A 148 -29.47 0.34 -27.94
CA GLU A 148 -28.97 1.70 -27.75
C GLU A 148 -28.45 1.90 -26.32
N ILE A 149 -27.30 2.60 -26.19
CA ILE A 149 -26.72 3.00 -24.91
C ILE A 149 -26.26 4.45 -24.91
N VAL A 150 -26.19 5.05 -23.74
CA VAL A 150 -25.44 6.28 -23.50
C VAL A 150 -24.34 6.00 -22.48
N ILE A 151 -23.20 6.65 -22.66
CA ILE A 151 -22.02 6.45 -21.81
C ILE A 151 -21.52 7.77 -21.26
N ASN A 152 -20.84 7.75 -20.09
CA ASN A 152 -20.25 8.96 -19.56
C ASN A 152 -19.01 9.39 -20.38
N ALA A 153 -18.72 10.68 -20.40
CA ALA A 153 -17.68 11.27 -21.24
C ALA A 153 -16.26 10.77 -20.87
N GLY A 154 -16.03 10.44 -19.60
CA GLY A 154 -14.78 9.81 -19.15
C GLY A 154 -14.56 8.46 -19.82
N LEU A 155 -15.59 7.59 -19.84
CA LEU A 155 -15.54 6.31 -20.53
C LEU A 155 -15.35 6.47 -22.05
N ALA A 156 -16.09 7.40 -22.68
CA ALA A 156 -15.97 7.68 -24.12
C ALA A 156 -14.52 8.04 -24.50
N LYS A 157 -13.88 8.91 -23.70
CA LYS A 157 -12.49 9.32 -23.88
C LYS A 157 -11.52 8.16 -23.68
N SER A 158 -11.68 7.38 -22.62
CA SER A 158 -10.78 6.26 -22.29
C SER A 158 -10.89 5.12 -23.30
N ALA A 159 -12.10 4.86 -23.82
CA ALA A 159 -12.35 3.84 -24.83
C ALA A 159 -12.00 4.29 -26.25
N GLY A 160 -11.87 5.60 -26.49
CA GLY A 160 -11.65 6.20 -27.80
C GLY A 160 -12.88 6.09 -28.73
N VAL A 161 -14.11 6.12 -28.17
CA VAL A 161 -15.36 5.91 -28.89
C VAL A 161 -16.23 7.16 -28.89
N GLY A 162 -17.15 7.25 -29.83
CA GLY A 162 -18.07 8.38 -30.01
C GLY A 162 -19.50 7.97 -30.30
N VAL A 163 -20.39 8.97 -30.44
CA VAL A 163 -21.77 8.74 -30.83
C VAL A 163 -21.79 8.13 -32.24
N GLY A 164 -22.60 7.08 -32.43
CA GLY A 164 -22.72 6.29 -33.66
C GLY A 164 -21.82 5.04 -33.68
N ASP A 165 -20.82 4.93 -32.81
CA ASP A 165 -19.96 3.75 -32.75
C ASP A 165 -20.74 2.53 -32.18
N ARG A 166 -20.49 1.34 -32.76
CA ARG A 166 -21.02 0.07 -32.24
C ARG A 166 -19.95 -0.62 -31.41
N VAL A 167 -20.28 -0.89 -30.17
CA VAL A 167 -19.33 -1.38 -29.15
C VAL A 167 -19.83 -2.65 -28.46
N GLY A 168 -18.90 -3.50 -28.04
CA GLY A 168 -19.21 -4.63 -27.18
C GLY A 168 -19.28 -4.19 -25.71
N VAL A 169 -20.29 -4.64 -25.01
CA VAL A 169 -20.46 -4.42 -23.57
C VAL A 169 -20.51 -5.77 -22.88
N LEU A 170 -19.66 -5.93 -21.88
CA LEU A 170 -19.70 -7.03 -20.93
C LEU A 170 -20.50 -6.60 -19.71
N THR A 171 -21.38 -7.47 -19.25
CA THR A 171 -22.18 -7.22 -18.06
C THR A 171 -22.06 -8.44 -17.12
N LEU A 172 -23.03 -8.68 -16.25
CA LEU A 172 -23.15 -9.94 -15.50
C LEU A 172 -23.70 -11.09 -16.37
N GLN A 173 -23.98 -10.80 -17.65
CA GLN A 173 -24.43 -11.70 -18.70
C GLN A 173 -23.39 -11.73 -19.84
N PRO A 174 -23.46 -12.66 -20.79
CA PRO A 174 -22.57 -12.71 -21.95
C PRO A 174 -22.53 -11.40 -22.73
N LYS A 175 -21.42 -11.16 -23.42
CA LYS A 175 -21.18 -9.99 -24.26
C LYS A 175 -22.36 -9.68 -25.20
N GLN A 176 -22.77 -8.42 -25.23
CA GLN A 176 -23.74 -7.92 -26.19
C GLN A 176 -23.22 -6.70 -26.93
N MET A 177 -23.71 -6.46 -28.15
CA MET A 177 -23.33 -5.33 -29.01
C MET A 177 -24.38 -4.22 -28.91
N PHE A 178 -23.89 -2.99 -28.67
CA PHE A 178 -24.72 -1.81 -28.52
C PHE A 178 -24.22 -0.67 -29.39
N THR A 179 -25.13 0.23 -29.76
CA THR A 179 -24.85 1.48 -30.49
C THR A 179 -24.83 2.63 -29.47
N ILE A 180 -23.76 3.42 -29.45
CA ILE A 180 -23.68 4.60 -28.61
C ILE A 180 -24.51 5.71 -29.25
N VAL A 181 -25.64 6.07 -28.65
CA VAL A 181 -26.53 7.12 -29.14
C VAL A 181 -26.35 8.49 -28.47
N GLY A 182 -25.61 8.50 -27.36
CA GLY A 182 -25.29 9.73 -26.66
C GLY A 182 -24.11 9.57 -25.71
N ILE A 183 -23.49 10.68 -25.40
CA ILE A 183 -22.45 10.80 -24.39
C ILE A 183 -22.94 11.82 -23.38
N PHE A 184 -22.93 11.46 -22.09
CA PHE A 184 -23.36 12.37 -21.05
C PHE A 184 -22.18 12.85 -20.20
N GLY A 185 -22.32 14.03 -19.63
CA GLY A 185 -21.42 14.58 -18.62
C GLY A 185 -22.20 14.96 -17.37
N TYR A 186 -21.45 15.22 -16.33
CA TYR A 186 -22.01 15.70 -15.06
C TYR A 186 -21.89 17.22 -14.94
N SER A 187 -22.54 17.81 -13.95
CA SER A 187 -22.47 19.23 -13.65
C SER A 187 -21.00 19.71 -13.51
N GLY A 188 -20.69 20.89 -14.09
CA GLY A 188 -19.32 21.43 -14.10
C GLY A 188 -18.43 20.84 -15.20
N ASP A 189 -19.00 20.34 -16.30
CA ASP A 189 -18.31 19.73 -17.47
C ASP A 189 -17.42 18.53 -17.09
N ARG A 190 -17.81 17.81 -16.05
CA ARG A 190 -17.09 16.61 -15.59
C ARG A 190 -17.42 15.42 -16.50
N GLY A 191 -16.38 14.70 -16.93
CA GLY A 191 -16.54 13.48 -17.73
C GLY A 191 -16.91 12.26 -16.89
N SER A 192 -16.52 12.27 -15.60
CA SER A 192 -16.90 11.33 -14.55
C SER A 192 -16.95 12.07 -13.21
N LEU A 193 -17.52 11.46 -12.18
CA LEU A 193 -17.51 12.03 -10.83
C LEU A 193 -16.22 11.66 -10.09
N GLY A 194 -15.78 10.40 -10.16
CA GLY A 194 -14.61 9.89 -9.45
C GLY A 194 -13.79 8.88 -10.24
N GLY A 195 -13.79 8.96 -11.58
CA GLY A 195 -13.13 7.98 -12.45
C GLY A 195 -14.00 6.77 -12.76
N GLU A 196 -15.25 6.74 -12.26
CA GLU A 196 -16.20 5.68 -12.58
C GLU A 196 -16.50 5.65 -14.07
N GLN A 197 -16.80 4.46 -14.57
CA GLN A 197 -17.30 4.23 -15.91
C GLN A 197 -18.77 3.86 -15.84
N THR A 198 -19.59 4.60 -16.57
CA THR A 198 -21.04 4.41 -16.51
C THR A 198 -21.61 4.18 -17.89
N ILE A 199 -22.35 3.08 -18.04
CA ILE A 199 -23.12 2.72 -19.23
C ILE A 199 -24.59 2.75 -18.83
N ALA A 200 -25.39 3.57 -19.50
CA ALA A 200 -26.81 3.67 -19.25
C ALA A 200 -27.61 3.06 -20.38
N PHE A 201 -28.53 2.21 -20.04
CA PHE A 201 -29.44 1.44 -20.90
C PHE A 201 -30.87 1.94 -20.76
N THR A 202 -31.76 1.45 -21.60
CA THR A 202 -33.21 1.51 -21.31
C THR A 202 -33.51 0.71 -20.03
N THR A 203 -34.56 1.06 -19.31
CA THR A 203 -34.92 0.39 -18.04
C THR A 203 -35.06 -1.14 -18.19
N PRO A 204 -35.81 -1.69 -19.19
CA PRO A 204 -35.95 -3.13 -19.35
C PRO A 204 -34.62 -3.83 -19.65
N VAL A 205 -33.71 -3.18 -20.39
CA VAL A 205 -32.37 -3.72 -20.71
C VAL A 205 -31.49 -3.73 -19.48
N ALA A 206 -31.46 -2.62 -18.72
CA ALA A 206 -30.72 -2.54 -17.47
C ALA A 206 -31.19 -3.61 -16.46
N GLN A 207 -32.48 -3.78 -16.29
CA GLN A 207 -33.07 -4.83 -15.44
C GLN A 207 -32.61 -6.23 -15.86
N ARG A 208 -32.73 -6.55 -17.14
CA ARG A 208 -32.36 -7.86 -17.67
C ARG A 208 -30.85 -8.13 -17.52
N LEU A 209 -29.99 -7.18 -17.90
CA LEU A 209 -28.55 -7.38 -17.96
C LEU A 209 -27.86 -7.26 -16.59
N MET A 210 -28.36 -6.37 -15.74
CA MET A 210 -27.68 -6.05 -14.49
C MET A 210 -28.32 -6.75 -13.27
N LEU A 211 -29.65 -6.97 -13.30
CA LEU A 211 -30.36 -7.65 -12.19
C LEU A 211 -30.71 -9.11 -12.53
N GLY A 212 -30.71 -9.47 -13.82
CA GLY A 212 -31.18 -10.79 -14.27
C GLY A 212 -32.68 -10.99 -14.13
N THR A 213 -33.46 -9.92 -13.99
CA THR A 213 -34.92 -9.88 -13.92
C THR A 213 -35.44 -8.72 -14.75
N THR A 214 -36.70 -8.74 -15.14
CA THR A 214 -37.38 -7.62 -15.81
C THR A 214 -38.37 -6.90 -14.89
N ASP A 215 -38.51 -7.34 -13.66
CA ASP A 215 -39.50 -6.86 -12.69
C ASP A 215 -38.89 -6.43 -11.37
N GLY A 216 -37.81 -5.64 -11.42
CA GLY A 216 -37.14 -5.19 -10.23
C GLY A 216 -36.26 -3.98 -10.41
N PHE A 217 -35.93 -3.32 -9.30
CA PHE A 217 -35.00 -2.22 -9.20
C PHE A 217 -33.93 -2.52 -8.15
N SER A 218 -32.74 -1.93 -8.30
CA SER A 218 -31.69 -2.02 -7.25
C SER A 218 -31.95 -1.08 -6.07
N SER A 219 -32.56 0.07 -6.37
CA SER A 219 -32.96 1.07 -5.36
C SER A 219 -34.16 1.88 -5.85
N VAL A 220 -34.77 2.60 -4.94
CA VAL A 220 -35.81 3.59 -5.24
C VAL A 220 -35.40 4.93 -4.66
N ASP A 221 -35.21 5.92 -5.53
CA ASP A 221 -34.98 7.30 -5.10
C ASP A 221 -36.31 7.99 -4.86
N VAL A 222 -36.46 8.53 -3.68
CA VAL A 222 -37.68 9.24 -3.23
C VAL A 222 -37.34 10.72 -3.09
N ARG A 223 -38.13 11.56 -3.76
CA ARG A 223 -37.99 13.02 -3.70
C ARG A 223 -39.02 13.61 -2.74
N ALA A 224 -38.56 14.51 -1.89
CA ALA A 224 -39.38 15.20 -0.93
C ALA A 224 -40.27 16.27 -1.60
N ALA A 225 -41.50 16.42 -1.13
CA ALA A 225 -42.28 17.57 -1.50
C ALA A 225 -41.70 18.85 -0.85
N PRO A 226 -41.82 20.03 -1.49
CA PRO A 226 -41.30 21.26 -0.94
C PRO A 226 -41.69 21.49 0.53
N GLY A 227 -40.68 21.76 1.38
CA GLY A 227 -40.86 21.98 2.79
C GLY A 227 -40.92 20.72 3.67
N THR A 228 -40.66 19.53 3.10
CA THR A 228 -40.56 18.27 3.86
C THR A 228 -39.12 18.06 4.32
N ASP A 229 -38.90 17.75 5.59
CA ASP A 229 -37.60 17.37 6.13
C ASP A 229 -37.24 15.95 5.73
N ASP A 230 -35.98 15.74 5.28
CA ASP A 230 -35.50 14.46 4.75
C ASP A 230 -35.54 13.34 5.82
N ASN A 231 -35.20 13.65 7.08
CA ASN A 231 -35.23 12.66 8.14
C ASN A 231 -36.66 12.25 8.48
N ALA A 232 -37.59 13.21 8.51
CA ALA A 232 -38.98 12.91 8.71
C ALA A 232 -39.56 12.12 7.53
N LEU A 233 -39.12 12.39 6.31
CA LEU A 233 -39.51 11.62 5.11
C LEU A 233 -38.96 10.20 5.20
N ARG A 234 -37.66 10.04 5.52
CA ARG A 234 -37.03 8.73 5.72
C ARG A 234 -37.81 7.86 6.69
N ASP A 235 -38.19 8.41 7.86
CA ASP A 235 -38.89 7.64 8.90
C ASP A 235 -40.30 7.20 8.44
N ARG A 236 -41.00 8.04 7.67
CA ARG A 236 -42.31 7.69 7.07
C ARG A 236 -42.18 6.63 6.00
N VAL A 237 -41.17 6.76 5.11
CA VAL A 237 -40.90 5.76 4.09
C VAL A 237 -40.50 4.44 4.74
N ALA A 238 -39.61 4.46 5.75
CA ALA A 238 -39.18 3.25 6.46
C ALA A 238 -40.38 2.53 7.14
N ALA A 239 -41.29 3.27 7.73
CA ALA A 239 -42.52 2.71 8.30
C ALA A 239 -43.47 2.08 7.23
N ALA A 240 -43.51 2.66 6.04
CA ALA A 240 -44.36 2.19 4.95
C ALA A 240 -43.79 0.95 4.24
N VAL A 241 -42.46 0.86 4.06
CA VAL A 241 -41.83 -0.25 3.32
C VAL A 241 -41.47 -1.45 4.20
N GLY A 242 -41.35 -1.25 5.52
CA GLY A 242 -41.09 -2.32 6.51
C GLY A 242 -39.57 -2.63 6.68
N SER A 243 -39.31 -3.67 7.50
CA SER A 243 -37.93 -4.00 7.97
C SER A 243 -37.03 -4.69 6.96
N ASP A 244 -37.55 -5.16 5.84
CA ASP A 244 -36.80 -5.89 4.83
C ASP A 244 -35.93 -4.95 3.96
N TYR A 245 -36.18 -3.66 4.08
CA TYR A 245 -35.49 -2.63 3.33
C TYR A 245 -34.64 -1.73 4.23
N GLN A 246 -33.62 -1.15 3.65
CA GLN A 246 -32.83 -0.12 4.27
C GLN A 246 -33.22 1.24 3.65
N VAL A 247 -33.59 2.18 4.51
CA VAL A 247 -34.01 3.53 4.08
C VAL A 247 -33.00 4.53 4.65
N LYS A 248 -32.37 5.29 3.77
CA LYS A 248 -31.35 6.29 4.14
C LYS A 248 -31.63 7.62 3.44
N THR A 249 -31.23 8.72 4.06
CA THR A 249 -31.22 10.02 3.38
C THR A 249 -30.04 10.08 2.41
N GLY A 250 -30.12 10.91 1.36
CA GLY A 250 -29.03 11.15 0.44
C GLY A 250 -27.75 11.58 1.16
N LYS A 251 -27.86 12.40 2.21
CA LYS A 251 -26.73 12.77 3.06
C LYS A 251 -26.11 11.57 3.77
N GLN A 252 -26.91 10.69 4.37
CA GLN A 252 -26.39 9.48 5.01
C GLN A 252 -25.67 8.57 4.02
N LEU A 253 -26.19 8.44 2.80
CA LEU A 253 -25.54 7.67 1.74
C LEU A 253 -24.18 8.27 1.33
N ALA A 254 -24.12 9.60 1.18
CA ALA A 254 -22.89 10.30 0.87
C ALA A 254 -21.85 10.08 1.99
N ASP A 255 -22.25 10.27 3.25
CA ASP A 255 -21.36 10.11 4.42
C ASP A 255 -20.86 8.65 4.56
N ASP A 256 -21.75 7.65 4.38
CA ASP A 256 -21.39 6.22 4.48
C ASP A 256 -20.40 5.80 3.39
N ASN A 257 -20.62 6.23 2.13
CA ASN A 257 -19.73 5.91 1.02
C ASN A 257 -18.37 6.61 1.19
N ALA A 258 -18.37 7.87 1.60
CA ALA A 258 -17.13 8.61 1.88
C ALA A 258 -16.33 7.93 3.02
N ALA A 259 -16.99 7.51 4.09
CA ALA A 259 -16.38 6.79 5.21
C ALA A 259 -15.79 5.43 4.78
N SER A 260 -16.44 4.73 3.86
CA SER A 260 -15.96 3.46 3.31
C SER A 260 -14.64 3.65 2.54
N ILE A 261 -14.59 4.63 1.64
CA ILE A 261 -13.37 4.99 0.91
C ILE A 261 -12.27 5.44 1.89
N GLN A 262 -12.62 6.23 2.90
CA GLN A 262 -11.66 6.70 3.90
C GLN A 262 -11.05 5.53 4.70
N LYS A 263 -11.82 4.50 5.02
CA LYS A 263 -11.30 3.25 5.61
C LYS A 263 -10.29 2.57 4.68
N GLY A 264 -10.57 2.47 3.38
CA GLY A 264 -9.66 1.93 2.38
C GLY A 264 -8.35 2.75 2.29
N LEU A 265 -8.45 4.08 2.31
CA LEU A 265 -7.30 4.97 2.30
C LEU A 265 -6.47 4.91 3.59
N SER A 266 -7.02 4.46 4.70
CA SER A 266 -6.32 4.35 5.98
C SER A 266 -5.10 3.41 5.89
N PHE A 267 -5.16 2.37 5.06
CA PHE A 267 -4.04 1.47 4.80
C PHE A 267 -2.82 2.23 4.24
N PHE A 268 -3.04 3.09 3.26
CA PHE A 268 -1.98 3.95 2.71
C PHE A 268 -1.42 4.91 3.76
N ASN A 269 -2.28 5.46 4.60
CA ASN A 269 -1.87 6.33 5.70
C ASN A 269 -0.95 5.59 6.69
N TYR A 270 -1.26 4.36 7.07
CA TYR A 270 -0.38 3.56 7.95
C TYR A 270 0.97 3.27 7.32
N ILE A 271 1.03 2.99 6.02
CA ILE A 271 2.30 2.80 5.30
C ILE A 271 3.12 4.09 5.33
N LEU A 272 2.52 5.24 4.98
CA LEU A 272 3.21 6.53 4.98
C LEU A 272 3.67 6.94 6.39
N LEU A 273 2.86 6.71 7.42
CA LEU A 273 3.25 6.94 8.82
C LEU A 273 4.38 6.00 9.27
N GLY A 274 4.41 4.77 8.78
CA GLY A 274 5.52 3.84 9.00
C GLY A 274 6.84 4.40 8.43
N PHE A 275 6.81 4.86 7.18
CA PHE A 275 7.97 5.53 6.56
C PHE A 275 8.34 6.84 7.26
N ALA A 276 7.35 7.63 7.68
CA ALA A 276 7.58 8.80 8.51
C ALA A 276 8.30 8.44 9.81
N GLY A 277 7.87 7.37 10.49
CA GLY A 277 8.53 6.86 11.70
C GLY A 277 9.99 6.51 11.47
N VAL A 278 10.31 5.86 10.34
CA VAL A 278 11.68 5.56 9.91
C VAL A 278 12.49 6.84 9.65
N ALA A 279 11.93 7.78 8.90
CA ALA A 279 12.58 9.06 8.62
C ALA A 279 12.86 9.84 9.90
N LEU A 280 11.92 9.84 10.85
CA LEU A 280 12.06 10.48 12.16
C LEU A 280 13.12 9.79 13.02
N PHE A 281 13.17 8.46 13.01
CA PHE A 281 14.21 7.69 13.69
C PHE A 281 15.60 8.08 13.19
N VAL A 282 15.82 8.03 11.87
CA VAL A 282 17.07 8.45 11.24
C VAL A 282 17.38 9.92 11.53
N GLY A 283 16.36 10.80 11.40
CA GLY A 283 16.45 12.20 11.71
C GLY A 283 16.90 12.48 13.14
N THR A 284 16.32 11.78 14.11
CA THR A 284 16.69 11.89 15.54
C THR A 284 18.15 11.57 15.77
N PHE A 285 18.67 10.51 15.16
CA PHE A 285 20.09 10.15 15.24
C PHE A 285 20.99 11.20 14.62
N LEU A 286 20.62 11.76 13.46
CA LEU A 286 21.38 12.81 12.80
C LEU A 286 21.43 14.09 13.64
N ILE A 287 20.30 14.50 14.21
CA ILE A 287 20.18 15.67 15.08
C ILE A 287 21.04 15.47 16.33
N LEU A 288 20.90 14.33 17.02
CA LEU A 288 21.65 14.00 18.22
C LEU A 288 23.16 14.01 17.97
N ASN A 289 23.60 13.48 16.82
CA ASN A 289 25.00 13.53 16.40
C ASN A 289 25.46 14.96 16.14
N THR A 290 24.68 15.73 15.40
CA THR A 290 25.03 17.14 15.07
C THR A 290 25.11 18.01 16.32
N PHE A 291 24.14 17.94 17.22
CA PHE A 291 24.18 18.69 18.48
C PHE A 291 25.31 18.23 19.40
N SER A 292 25.62 16.94 19.43
CA SER A 292 26.76 16.43 20.19
C SER A 292 28.08 17.02 19.72
N ILE A 293 28.23 17.18 18.39
CA ILE A 293 29.43 17.78 17.79
C ILE A 293 29.46 19.29 18.01
N ILE A 294 28.32 19.99 17.83
CA ILE A 294 28.24 21.44 18.08
C ILE A 294 28.63 21.75 19.53
N VAL A 295 28.09 20.98 20.48
CA VAL A 295 28.42 21.13 21.89
C VAL A 295 29.91 20.84 22.16
N ALA A 296 30.48 19.80 21.55
CA ALA A 296 31.88 19.48 21.70
C ALA A 296 32.78 20.61 21.18
N GLN A 297 32.47 21.21 20.04
CA GLN A 297 33.25 22.35 19.47
C GLN A 297 33.12 23.65 20.29
N ARG A 298 32.05 23.81 21.04
CA ARG A 298 31.82 24.99 21.91
C ARG A 298 32.19 24.74 23.37
N THR A 299 32.86 23.62 23.67
CA THR A 299 33.18 23.27 25.07
C THR A 299 34.00 24.35 25.75
N ARG A 300 35.01 24.96 25.09
CA ARG A 300 35.78 26.06 25.63
C ARG A 300 34.93 27.32 25.88
N GLU A 301 34.10 27.74 24.90
CA GLU A 301 33.16 28.87 25.04
C GLU A 301 32.18 28.66 26.20
N LEU A 302 31.62 27.46 26.29
CA LEU A 302 30.66 27.12 27.34
C LEU A 302 31.34 27.04 28.72
N ALA A 303 32.58 26.57 28.79
CA ALA A 303 33.35 26.53 30.02
C ALA A 303 33.73 27.94 30.49
N LEU A 304 34.14 28.86 29.59
CA LEU A 304 34.39 30.24 29.88
C LEU A 304 33.15 30.97 30.45
N LEU A 305 31.98 30.76 29.82
CA LEU A 305 30.71 31.28 30.33
C LEU A 305 30.39 30.79 31.74
N ARG A 306 30.69 29.52 32.04
CA ARG A 306 30.57 29.00 33.40
C ARG A 306 31.59 29.60 34.39
N ALA A 307 32.80 29.83 33.95
CA ALA A 307 33.82 30.47 34.77
C ALA A 307 33.43 31.91 35.15
N ILE A 308 32.69 32.62 34.28
CA ILE A 308 32.12 33.97 34.51
C ILE A 308 30.80 33.93 35.30
N GLY A 309 30.31 32.72 35.70
CA GLY A 309 29.13 32.58 36.57
C GLY A 309 27.82 32.11 35.91
N ALA A 310 27.84 31.63 34.66
CA ALA A 310 26.65 31.08 34.04
C ALA A 310 26.20 29.78 34.72
N SER A 311 24.90 29.69 35.06
CA SER A 311 24.31 28.51 35.69
C SER A 311 24.13 27.35 34.69
N ARG A 312 24.03 26.11 35.21
CA ARG A 312 23.75 24.92 34.40
C ARG A 312 22.45 25.06 33.62
N ARG A 313 21.40 25.63 34.21
CA ARG A 313 20.12 25.88 33.55
C ARG A 313 20.24 26.84 32.37
N GLN A 314 21.06 27.87 32.47
CA GLN A 314 21.29 28.83 31.39
C GLN A 314 22.03 28.16 30.20
N MET A 315 22.96 27.25 30.49
CA MET A 315 23.68 26.48 29.47
C MET A 315 22.76 25.52 28.72
N ILE A 316 21.96 24.76 29.46
CA ILE A 316 20.96 23.85 28.87
C ILE A 316 19.97 24.69 28.06
N GLY A 317 19.46 25.77 28.62
CA GLY A 317 18.53 26.68 27.95
C GLY A 317 19.06 27.26 26.64
N SER A 318 20.36 27.62 26.57
CA SER A 318 20.98 28.12 25.34
C SER A 318 20.96 27.07 24.22
N VAL A 319 21.30 25.79 24.52
CA VAL A 319 21.29 24.69 23.53
C VAL A 319 19.87 24.35 23.12
N LEU A 320 18.91 24.29 24.08
CA LEU A 320 17.52 24.01 23.77
C LEU A 320 16.85 25.13 22.95
N THR A 321 17.20 26.40 23.20
CA THR A 321 16.71 27.53 22.37
C THR A 321 17.20 27.40 20.93
N GLU A 322 18.47 27.00 20.75
CA GLU A 322 19.01 26.72 19.40
C GLU A 322 18.24 25.58 18.73
N ALA A 323 17.98 24.48 19.46
CA ALA A 323 17.18 23.37 18.98
C ALA A 323 15.74 23.77 18.63
N THR A 324 15.11 24.61 19.46
CA THR A 324 13.75 25.15 19.22
C THR A 324 13.70 25.94 17.93
N VAL A 325 14.65 26.85 17.69
CA VAL A 325 14.69 27.64 16.46
C VAL A 325 14.87 26.77 15.23
N ILE A 326 15.78 25.77 15.29
CA ILE A 326 15.97 24.81 14.20
C ILE A 326 14.69 23.99 13.97
N GLY A 327 14.08 23.50 15.05
CA GLY A 327 12.84 22.73 14.99
C GLY A 327 11.69 23.53 14.38
N LEU A 328 11.52 24.79 14.77
CA LEU A 328 10.48 25.68 14.21
C LEU A 328 10.69 25.93 12.72
N ILE A 329 11.92 26.32 12.32
CA ILE A 329 12.24 26.54 10.90
C ILE A 329 12.00 25.25 10.10
N ALA A 330 12.46 24.12 10.61
CA ALA A 330 12.29 22.84 9.97
C ALA A 330 10.81 22.42 9.90
N SER A 331 9.99 22.74 10.90
CA SER A 331 8.54 22.50 10.88
C SER A 331 7.86 23.31 9.78
N VAL A 332 8.19 24.61 9.66
CA VAL A 332 7.59 25.47 8.62
C VAL A 332 8.00 25.03 7.22
N VAL A 333 9.30 24.82 7.00
CA VAL A 333 9.81 24.39 5.67
C VAL A 333 9.34 22.97 5.34
N GLY A 334 9.36 22.07 6.34
CA GLY A 334 8.90 20.69 6.19
C GLY A 334 7.41 20.59 5.92
N LEU A 335 6.57 21.43 6.56
CA LEU A 335 5.15 21.54 6.29
C LEU A 335 4.92 22.01 4.84
N GLY A 336 5.60 23.08 4.40
CA GLY A 336 5.49 23.57 3.02
C GLY A 336 5.91 22.51 1.99
N ALA A 337 7.03 21.82 2.23
CA ALA A 337 7.47 20.72 1.38
C ALA A 337 6.49 19.54 1.41
N GLY A 338 5.91 19.24 2.57
CA GLY A 338 4.90 18.19 2.75
C GLY A 338 3.60 18.48 2.03
N ILE A 339 3.14 19.76 2.05
CA ILE A 339 2.00 20.18 1.22
C ILE A 339 2.29 19.93 -0.26
N GLY A 340 3.51 20.30 -0.72
CA GLY A 340 3.90 20.06 -2.12
C GLY A 340 3.94 18.58 -2.49
N VAL A 341 4.52 17.72 -1.63
CA VAL A 341 4.57 16.27 -1.86
C VAL A 341 3.18 15.64 -1.77
N GLY A 342 2.36 16.03 -0.78
CA GLY A 342 0.99 15.56 -0.64
C GLY A 342 0.13 15.91 -1.86
N ALA A 343 0.26 17.15 -2.36
CA ALA A 343 -0.41 17.61 -3.57
C ALA A 343 0.04 16.83 -4.83
N LEU A 344 1.35 16.59 -4.95
CA LEU A 344 1.90 15.81 -6.06
C LEU A 344 1.37 14.38 -6.04
N LEU A 345 1.39 13.73 -4.87
CA LEU A 345 0.87 12.36 -4.72
C LEU A 345 -0.63 12.29 -4.97
N ALA A 346 -1.42 13.29 -4.51
CA ALA A 346 -2.86 13.38 -4.79
C ALA A 346 -3.11 13.53 -6.30
N GLY A 347 -2.34 14.38 -6.99
CA GLY A 347 -2.41 14.53 -8.45
C GLY A 347 -2.04 13.25 -9.21
N VAL A 348 -0.99 12.55 -8.77
CA VAL A 348 -0.61 11.25 -9.33
C VAL A 348 -1.73 10.22 -9.11
N PHE A 349 -2.31 10.18 -7.90
CA PHE A 349 -3.43 9.29 -7.60
C PHE A 349 -4.65 9.58 -8.49
N ALA A 350 -5.00 10.86 -8.66
CA ALA A 350 -6.09 11.29 -9.54
C ALA A 350 -5.87 10.89 -10.99
N THR A 351 -4.62 10.91 -11.49
CA THR A 351 -4.30 10.52 -12.88
C THR A 351 -4.23 9.02 -13.08
N ILE A 352 -3.70 8.26 -12.12
CA ILE A 352 -3.60 6.80 -12.18
C ILE A 352 -4.97 6.16 -11.95
N GLY A 353 -5.80 6.73 -11.07
CA GLY A 353 -7.11 6.21 -10.69
C GLY A 353 -8.21 6.28 -11.74
N GLY A 354 -7.88 6.57 -13.02
CA GLY A 354 -8.84 6.63 -14.11
C GLY A 354 -9.05 8.03 -14.72
N GLY A 355 -8.26 9.01 -14.29
CA GLY A 355 -8.01 10.24 -15.04
C GLY A 355 -8.94 11.43 -14.80
N ASP A 356 -10.02 11.32 -14.03
CA ASP A 356 -10.99 12.42 -13.88
C ASP A 356 -11.46 12.65 -12.41
N LEU A 357 -10.71 12.16 -11.40
CA LEU A 357 -11.01 12.56 -10.03
C LEU A 357 -10.71 14.06 -9.87
N HIS A 358 -11.77 14.87 -9.78
CA HIS A 358 -11.60 16.30 -9.54
C HIS A 358 -11.14 16.52 -8.10
N LEU A 359 -9.91 17.02 -7.96
CA LEU A 359 -9.39 17.37 -6.64
C LEU A 359 -10.01 18.69 -6.19
N ASP A 360 -10.75 18.66 -5.10
CA ASP A 360 -11.46 19.81 -4.52
C ASP A 360 -10.52 20.75 -3.75
N GLY A 361 -9.40 21.12 -4.43
CA GLY A 361 -8.32 21.92 -3.87
C GLY A 361 -7.42 21.14 -2.91
N ILE A 362 -6.20 21.65 -2.70
CA ILE A 362 -5.23 21.05 -1.77
C ILE A 362 -5.62 21.44 -0.34
N GLY A 363 -5.96 20.44 0.49
CA GLY A 363 -6.25 20.64 1.88
C GLY A 363 -5.01 20.69 2.76
N VAL A 364 -5.03 21.57 3.74
CA VAL A 364 -4.05 21.57 4.82
C VAL A 364 -4.80 21.32 6.14
N PRO A 365 -5.00 20.04 6.51
CA PRO A 365 -5.76 19.73 7.72
C PRO A 365 -5.02 20.21 8.97
N PRO A 366 -5.73 20.58 10.05
CA PRO A 366 -5.11 20.92 11.32
C PRO A 366 -4.15 19.86 11.84
N ALA A 367 -4.45 18.58 11.55
CA ALA A 367 -3.60 17.44 11.90
C ALA A 367 -2.22 17.51 11.23
N ALA A 368 -2.13 17.98 9.98
CA ALA A 368 -0.85 18.16 9.28
C ALA A 368 -0.01 19.25 9.95
N VAL A 369 -0.65 20.35 10.33
CA VAL A 369 0.03 21.47 11.03
C VAL A 369 0.49 21.03 12.41
N ILE A 370 -0.43 20.49 13.22
CA ILE A 370 -0.11 20.01 14.58
C ILE A 370 0.97 18.92 14.52
N GLY A 371 0.85 17.95 13.59
CA GLY A 371 1.84 16.91 13.37
C GLY A 371 3.21 17.48 12.99
N ALA A 372 3.26 18.43 12.06
CA ALA A 372 4.49 19.08 11.63
C ALA A 372 5.22 19.75 12.78
N PHE A 373 4.52 20.55 13.59
CA PHE A 373 5.12 21.26 14.72
C PHE A 373 5.44 20.32 15.89
N THR A 374 4.56 19.37 16.18
CA THR A 374 4.80 18.38 17.25
C THR A 374 6.05 17.55 16.92
N VAL A 375 6.11 17.01 15.73
CA VAL A 375 7.22 16.17 15.28
C VAL A 375 8.50 17.01 15.17
N GLY A 376 8.46 18.11 14.46
CA GLY A 376 9.64 18.94 14.22
C GLY A 376 10.23 19.53 15.51
N LEU A 377 9.38 20.01 16.42
CA LEU A 377 9.84 20.59 17.67
C LEU A 377 10.19 19.54 18.71
N LEU A 378 9.30 18.56 18.96
CA LEU A 378 9.50 17.54 19.99
C LEU A 378 10.75 16.70 19.72
N ILE A 379 10.90 16.21 18.48
CA ILE A 379 12.04 15.36 18.12
C ILE A 379 13.36 16.13 18.19
N THR A 380 13.36 17.38 17.72
CA THR A 380 14.55 18.22 17.80
C THR A 380 14.95 18.51 19.25
N LEU A 381 13.97 18.79 20.11
CA LEU A 381 14.20 19.01 21.54
C LEU A 381 14.70 17.75 22.23
N VAL A 382 14.03 16.60 22.02
CA VAL A 382 14.42 15.31 22.61
C VAL A 382 15.85 14.94 22.20
N ALA A 383 16.19 15.08 20.91
CA ALA A 383 17.53 14.81 20.42
C ALA A 383 18.58 15.78 20.99
N ALA A 384 18.22 17.04 21.28
CA ALA A 384 19.13 18.02 21.84
C ALA A 384 19.32 17.92 23.36
N VAL A 385 18.38 17.31 24.09
CA VAL A 385 18.43 17.21 25.57
C VAL A 385 19.71 16.51 26.05
N MET A 386 20.06 15.37 25.46
CA MET A 386 21.24 14.60 25.92
C MET A 386 22.55 15.37 25.66
N PRO A 387 22.83 15.98 24.51
CA PRO A 387 23.96 16.89 24.30
C PRO A 387 23.96 18.07 25.25
N ALA A 388 22.81 18.72 25.48
CA ALA A 388 22.68 19.85 26.39
C ALA A 388 23.04 19.50 27.85
N LEU A 389 22.55 18.36 28.33
CA LEU A 389 22.88 17.84 29.66
C LEU A 389 24.38 17.52 29.78
N ARG A 390 25.02 16.96 28.74
CA ARG A 390 26.47 16.71 28.71
C ARG A 390 27.24 18.00 28.76
N ALA A 391 26.86 19.01 27.97
CA ALA A 391 27.46 20.35 27.97
C ALA A 391 27.48 20.96 29.36
N SER A 392 26.36 20.87 30.08
CA SER A 392 26.19 21.45 31.42
C SER A 392 27.02 20.76 32.52
N ARG A 393 27.55 19.56 32.30
CA ARG A 393 28.28 18.77 33.28
C ARG A 393 29.82 18.94 33.16
N ILE A 394 30.33 19.61 32.13
CA ILE A 394 31.78 19.76 31.90
C ILE A 394 32.35 20.77 32.90
N PRO A 395 33.36 20.40 33.74
CA PRO A 395 33.97 21.32 34.66
C PRO A 395 34.78 22.37 33.89
N PRO A 396 34.77 23.69 34.30
CA PRO A 396 35.51 24.73 33.60
C PRO A 396 37.03 24.48 33.54
N VAL A 397 37.61 23.94 34.60
CA VAL A 397 39.05 23.65 34.68
C VAL A 397 39.45 22.47 33.75
N ALA A 398 38.59 21.49 33.58
CA ALA A 398 38.85 20.35 32.69
C ALA A 398 38.77 20.72 31.20
N ALA A 399 37.98 21.74 30.87
CA ALA A 399 37.82 22.25 29.50
C ALA A 399 39.00 23.15 29.06
N MET A 400 39.72 23.72 30.01
CA MET A 400 40.94 24.51 29.76
C MET A 400 42.21 23.66 29.68
N ARG A 401 42.20 22.45 30.25
CA ARG A 401 43.24 21.45 30.03
C ARG A 401 42.82 20.55 28.85
N GLU A 402 43.70 20.32 27.88
CA GLU A 402 43.53 19.36 26.79
C GLU A 402 43.52 17.90 27.31
N ALA A 403 42.77 17.62 28.36
CA ALA A 403 42.62 16.28 28.89
C ALA A 403 41.72 15.49 27.90
N SER A 404 42.34 14.56 27.18
CA SER A 404 41.65 13.56 26.38
C SER A 404 40.59 12.89 27.26
N THR A 405 39.32 13.17 26.98
CA THR A 405 38.22 12.49 27.64
C THR A 405 38.30 10.99 27.30
N ALA A 406 38.64 10.18 28.31
CA ALA A 406 38.69 8.74 28.17
C ALA A 406 37.40 8.17 27.57
N ASP A 407 37.57 7.34 26.54
CA ASP A 407 36.44 6.67 25.88
C ASP A 407 35.65 5.84 26.93
N ARG A 408 34.36 6.18 27.08
CA ARG A 408 33.49 5.41 27.98
C ARG A 408 33.30 3.99 27.43
N PRO A 409 33.37 2.95 28.26
CA PRO A 409 33.20 1.57 27.84
C PRO A 409 31.85 1.36 27.15
N LEU A 410 31.85 0.62 26.03
CA LEU A 410 30.67 0.30 25.23
C LEU A 410 29.70 -0.67 25.96
N THR A 411 30.11 -1.26 27.06
CA THR A 411 29.42 -2.34 27.78
C THR A 411 27.96 -2.00 28.13
N ARG A 412 27.72 -0.78 28.65
CA ARG A 412 26.35 -0.34 28.99
C ARG A 412 25.46 -0.22 27.76
N VAL A 413 25.97 0.33 26.68
CA VAL A 413 25.21 0.49 25.42
C VAL A 413 24.89 -0.87 24.81
N THR A 414 25.82 -1.82 24.93
CA THR A 414 25.62 -3.21 24.49
C THR A 414 24.53 -3.89 25.26
N ILE A 415 24.56 -3.84 26.60
CA ILE A 415 23.54 -4.47 27.45
C ILE A 415 22.15 -3.88 27.09
N ILE A 416 22.04 -2.56 27.04
CA ILE A 416 20.78 -1.89 26.67
C ILE A 416 20.34 -2.29 25.27
N GLY A 417 21.25 -2.31 24.30
CA GLY A 417 20.95 -2.70 22.91
C GLY A 417 20.46 -4.14 22.81
N THR A 418 21.07 -5.07 23.54
CA THR A 418 20.66 -6.47 23.57
C THR A 418 19.27 -6.64 24.21
N VAL A 419 19.02 -5.95 25.33
CA VAL A 419 17.71 -5.99 25.99
C VAL A 419 16.62 -5.40 25.11
N VAL A 420 16.89 -4.26 24.46
CA VAL A 420 15.95 -3.63 23.52
C VAL A 420 15.68 -4.54 22.33
N LEU A 421 16.71 -5.17 21.76
CA LEU A 421 16.55 -6.11 20.63
C LEU A 421 15.72 -7.33 21.05
N ALA A 422 15.99 -7.91 22.22
CA ALA A 422 15.22 -9.04 22.74
C ALA A 422 13.75 -8.66 23.01
N ALA A 423 13.49 -7.48 23.57
CA ALA A 423 12.14 -6.97 23.78
C ALA A 423 11.43 -6.73 22.44
N GLY A 424 12.11 -6.15 21.46
CA GLY A 424 11.56 -5.95 20.10
C GLY A 424 11.23 -7.28 19.43
N ALA A 425 12.11 -8.26 19.53
CA ALA A 425 11.89 -9.59 18.99
C ALA A 425 10.70 -10.32 19.67
N ALA A 426 10.54 -10.14 20.99
CA ALA A 426 9.40 -10.69 21.72
C ALA A 426 8.07 -10.05 21.28
N VAL A 427 8.01 -8.70 21.18
CA VAL A 427 6.82 -7.98 20.72
C VAL A 427 6.48 -8.36 19.26
N LEU A 428 7.49 -8.46 18.40
CA LEU A 428 7.32 -8.91 17.00
C LEU A 428 6.78 -10.35 16.96
N GLY A 429 7.35 -11.24 17.75
CA GLY A 429 6.90 -12.63 17.86
C GLY A 429 5.45 -12.76 18.35
N LEU A 430 5.02 -11.92 19.31
CA LEU A 430 3.62 -11.86 19.75
C LEU A 430 2.71 -11.38 18.62
N GLY A 431 3.10 -10.35 17.88
CA GLY A 431 2.36 -9.88 16.71
C GLY A 431 2.23 -10.96 15.63
N LEU A 432 3.34 -11.63 15.29
CA LEU A 432 3.37 -12.68 14.26
C LEU A 432 2.63 -13.97 14.70
N SER A 433 2.41 -14.18 16.00
CA SER A 433 1.63 -15.33 16.49
C SER A 433 0.11 -15.16 16.34
N GLY A 434 -0.36 -13.99 15.90
CA GLY A 434 -1.79 -13.67 15.75
C GLY A 434 -2.58 -13.54 17.07
N ARG A 435 -1.94 -13.78 18.21
CA ARG A 435 -2.60 -13.79 19.54
C ARG A 435 -3.08 -12.42 20.02
N ALA A 436 -2.57 -11.35 19.42
CA ALA A 436 -2.93 -9.98 19.81
C ALA A 436 -4.33 -9.55 19.30
N GLY A 437 -4.85 -10.19 18.26
CA GLY A 437 -6.15 -9.91 17.66
C GLY A 437 -6.27 -8.55 16.93
N GLY A 438 -6.97 -8.50 15.82
CA GLY A 438 -7.37 -7.28 15.11
C GLY A 438 -6.22 -6.25 14.90
N THR A 439 -6.52 -4.98 15.17
CA THR A 439 -5.57 -3.86 15.00
C THR A 439 -4.34 -3.95 15.93
N ALA A 440 -4.44 -4.64 17.08
CA ALA A 440 -3.31 -4.80 17.99
C ALA A 440 -2.19 -5.66 17.38
N THR A 441 -2.51 -6.60 16.49
CA THR A 441 -1.54 -7.39 15.72
C THR A 441 -0.66 -6.50 14.85
N LEU A 442 -1.26 -5.58 14.08
CA LEU A 442 -0.53 -4.63 13.23
C LEU A 442 0.41 -3.73 14.06
N TRP A 443 -0.09 -3.17 15.16
CA TRP A 443 0.73 -2.32 16.04
C TRP A 443 1.86 -3.10 16.71
N SER A 444 1.64 -4.35 17.05
CA SER A 444 2.68 -5.22 17.62
C SER A 444 3.76 -5.54 16.58
N ILE A 445 3.41 -5.80 15.32
CA ILE A 445 4.37 -6.04 14.25
C ILE A 445 5.17 -4.76 13.96
N LEU A 446 4.51 -3.63 13.71
CA LEU A 446 5.17 -2.36 13.41
C LEU A 446 6.04 -1.87 14.57
N GLY A 447 5.50 -1.90 15.79
CA GLY A 447 6.22 -1.54 17.00
C GLY A 447 7.40 -2.47 17.27
N GLY A 448 7.21 -3.78 17.11
CA GLY A 448 8.26 -4.78 17.26
C GLY A 448 9.41 -4.59 16.27
N VAL A 449 9.10 -4.34 15.01
CA VAL A 449 10.10 -4.02 13.97
C VAL A 449 10.89 -2.75 14.34
N LEU A 450 10.20 -1.67 14.73
CA LEU A 450 10.85 -0.42 15.14
C LEU A 450 11.78 -0.63 16.34
N VAL A 451 11.34 -1.35 17.36
CA VAL A 451 12.15 -1.65 18.55
C VAL A 451 13.35 -2.55 18.20
N CYS A 452 13.19 -3.51 17.27
CA CYS A 452 14.32 -4.30 16.74
C CYS A 452 15.35 -3.40 16.04
N PHE A 453 14.91 -2.46 15.20
CA PHE A 453 15.82 -1.51 14.55
C PHE A 453 16.59 -0.66 15.57
N ILE A 454 15.91 -0.17 16.62
CA ILE A 454 16.57 0.57 17.71
C ILE A 454 17.61 -0.31 18.40
N GLY A 455 17.27 -1.55 18.71
CA GLY A 455 18.18 -2.51 19.32
C GLY A 455 19.44 -2.77 18.50
N VAL A 456 19.26 -3.05 17.18
CA VAL A 456 20.38 -3.26 16.26
C VAL A 456 21.21 -1.98 16.10
N ALA A 457 20.59 -0.80 16.00
CA ALA A 457 21.31 0.47 15.92
C ALA A 457 22.17 0.73 17.15
N LEU A 458 21.71 0.35 18.34
CA LEU A 458 22.49 0.42 19.59
C LEU A 458 23.63 -0.60 19.62
N LEU A 459 23.50 -1.75 18.98
CA LEU A 459 24.54 -2.79 18.88
C LEU A 459 25.55 -2.52 17.75
N THR A 460 25.19 -1.71 16.75
CA THR A 460 26.03 -1.40 15.58
C THR A 460 27.46 -0.94 15.94
N PRO A 461 27.74 -0.15 17.01
CA PRO A 461 29.11 0.27 17.35
C PRO A 461 30.06 -0.89 17.65
N ILE A 462 29.58 -2.02 18.14
CA ILE A 462 30.40 -3.19 18.44
C ILE A 462 30.71 -3.95 17.14
N ILE A 463 29.67 -4.12 16.32
CA ILE A 463 29.76 -4.81 15.03
C ILE A 463 30.62 -3.99 14.05
N ALA A 464 30.59 -2.66 14.15
CA ALA A 464 31.30 -1.76 13.23
C ALA A 464 32.82 -2.00 13.22
N ARG A 465 33.46 -2.18 14.39
CA ARG A 465 34.93 -2.35 14.47
C ARG A 465 35.45 -3.51 13.62
N PRO A 466 34.99 -4.76 13.82
CA PRO A 466 35.52 -5.89 13.06
C PRO A 466 35.13 -5.83 11.58
N VAL A 467 33.88 -5.49 11.28
CA VAL A 467 33.39 -5.50 9.89
C VAL A 467 34.02 -4.40 9.05
N VAL A 468 34.08 -3.16 9.56
CA VAL A 468 34.72 -2.02 8.88
C VAL A 468 36.21 -2.27 8.68
N SER A 469 36.88 -2.90 9.67
CA SER A 469 38.31 -3.29 9.54
C SER A 469 38.49 -4.34 8.42
N LEU A 470 37.57 -5.31 8.30
CA LEU A 470 37.59 -6.33 7.26
C LEU A 470 37.34 -5.73 5.87
N LEU A 471 36.26 -4.96 5.72
CA LEU A 471 35.92 -4.28 4.46
C LEU A 471 37.01 -3.33 4.01
N GLY A 472 37.60 -2.60 4.94
CA GLY A 472 38.71 -1.69 4.63
C GLY A 472 39.99 -2.38 4.16
N ARG A 473 40.15 -3.71 4.38
CA ARG A 473 41.28 -4.48 3.83
C ARG A 473 41.25 -4.54 2.30
N LEU A 474 40.05 -4.52 1.72
CA LEU A 474 39.88 -4.47 0.26
C LEU A 474 40.48 -3.23 -0.39
N PHE A 475 40.68 -2.14 0.36
CA PHE A 475 41.29 -0.88 -0.11
C PHE A 475 42.71 -0.64 0.42
N SER A 476 43.30 -1.62 1.12
CA SER A 476 44.61 -1.47 1.80
C SER A 476 45.83 -1.48 0.88
N TRP A 477 45.66 -1.66 -0.42
CA TRP A 477 46.75 -1.61 -1.44
C TRP A 477 47.36 -0.21 -1.62
N SER A 478 46.73 0.85 -1.10
CA SER A 478 47.22 2.23 -1.23
C SER A 478 47.27 2.93 0.11
N VAL A 479 48.19 3.87 0.28
CA VAL A 479 48.30 4.68 1.50
C VAL A 479 46.99 5.42 1.84
N PRO A 480 46.30 6.07 0.86
CA PRO A 480 45.01 6.67 1.15
C PRO A 480 43.94 5.66 1.59
N GLY A 481 43.97 4.44 1.04
CA GLY A 481 43.05 3.36 1.43
C GLY A 481 43.30 2.87 2.87
N GLN A 482 44.56 2.67 3.25
CA GLN A 482 44.93 2.32 4.63
C GLN A 482 44.53 3.40 5.63
N LEU A 483 44.72 4.68 5.29
CA LEU A 483 44.29 5.82 6.10
C LEU A 483 42.78 5.86 6.22
N GLY A 484 42.04 5.70 5.13
CA GLY A 484 40.56 5.64 5.13
C GLY A 484 40.04 4.52 6.03
N ARG A 485 40.61 3.29 5.94
CA ARG A 485 40.29 2.16 6.80
C ARG A 485 40.51 2.47 8.28
N ARG A 486 41.69 2.96 8.65
CA ARG A 486 42.05 3.30 10.03
C ARG A 486 41.11 4.37 10.62
N ASN A 487 40.72 5.33 9.78
CA ASN A 487 39.82 6.40 10.16
C ASN A 487 38.39 5.89 10.45
N SER A 488 37.84 5.05 9.58
CA SER A 488 36.52 4.46 9.78
C SER A 488 36.44 3.57 11.03
N ALA A 489 37.56 2.87 11.39
CA ALA A 489 37.62 1.98 12.54
C ALA A 489 37.91 2.72 13.88
N ARG A 490 38.48 3.95 13.82
CA ARG A 490 38.91 4.72 15.02
C ARG A 490 37.75 5.21 15.88
N ASN A 491 36.61 5.57 15.23
CA ASN A 491 35.40 6.10 15.91
C ASN A 491 34.15 5.23 15.64
N PRO A 492 34.02 4.03 16.24
CA PRO A 492 32.96 3.08 15.94
C PRO A 492 31.55 3.61 16.20
N ARG A 493 31.36 4.49 17.21
CA ARG A 493 30.08 5.12 17.50
C ARG A 493 29.58 6.01 16.35
N ARG A 494 30.47 6.77 15.77
CA ARG A 494 30.19 7.68 14.68
C ARG A 494 29.89 6.91 13.40
N THR A 495 30.71 5.92 13.07
CA THR A 495 30.50 5.01 11.95
C THR A 495 29.17 4.29 12.08
N ALA A 496 28.80 3.83 13.28
CA ALA A 496 27.53 3.17 13.55
C ALA A 496 26.32 4.08 13.30
N ILE A 497 26.36 5.34 13.77
CA ILE A 497 25.24 6.28 13.59
C ILE A 497 25.04 6.58 12.11
N THR A 498 26.11 6.76 11.35
CA THR A 498 26.02 7.02 9.92
C THR A 498 25.52 5.78 9.15
N ALA A 499 26.03 4.60 9.49
CA ALA A 499 25.64 3.34 8.88
C ALA A 499 24.18 2.97 9.22
N ALA A 500 23.69 3.31 10.43
CA ALA A 500 22.32 3.00 10.86
C ALA A 500 21.26 3.66 9.97
N ALA A 501 21.51 4.85 9.44
CA ALA A 501 20.59 5.52 8.53
C ALA A 501 20.36 4.72 7.23
N LEU A 502 21.46 4.22 6.64
CA LEU A 502 21.39 3.40 5.43
C LEU A 502 20.87 1.98 5.74
N MET A 503 21.24 1.43 6.91
CA MET A 503 20.78 0.14 7.39
C MET A 503 19.26 0.07 7.42
N VAL A 504 18.60 1.08 8.01
CA VAL A 504 17.13 1.04 8.16
C VAL A 504 16.43 1.03 6.82
N GLY A 505 16.83 1.90 5.89
CA GLY A 505 16.24 1.94 4.55
C GLY A 505 16.43 0.62 3.79
N LEU A 506 17.65 0.09 3.79
CA LEU A 506 17.94 -1.18 3.10
C LEU A 506 17.31 -2.39 3.80
N ALA A 507 17.16 -2.37 5.12
CA ALA A 507 16.53 -3.46 5.83
C ALA A 507 15.02 -3.56 5.50
N LEU A 508 14.33 -2.44 5.40
CA LEU A 508 12.91 -2.45 5.02
C LEU A 508 12.71 -3.02 3.62
N ILE A 509 13.46 -2.54 2.63
CA ILE A 509 13.31 -3.05 1.26
C ILE A 509 13.72 -4.52 1.16
N THR A 510 14.80 -4.90 1.84
CA THR A 510 15.25 -6.29 1.82
C THR A 510 14.22 -7.21 2.47
N GLY A 511 13.62 -6.79 3.60
CA GLY A 511 12.55 -7.53 4.26
C GLY A 511 11.36 -7.75 3.34
N VAL A 512 10.87 -6.69 2.70
CA VAL A 512 9.77 -6.79 1.72
C VAL A 512 10.14 -7.67 0.53
N ASN A 513 11.33 -7.50 -0.03
CA ASN A 513 11.75 -8.34 -1.16
C ASN A 513 11.91 -9.82 -0.79
N VAL A 514 12.33 -10.14 0.44
CA VAL A 514 12.36 -11.53 0.93
C VAL A 514 10.95 -12.10 1.03
N ILE A 515 9.99 -11.33 1.54
CA ILE A 515 8.58 -11.75 1.60
C ILE A 515 8.04 -12.01 0.20
N LEU A 516 8.24 -11.09 -0.75
CA LEU A 516 7.74 -11.22 -2.11
C LEU A 516 8.44 -12.33 -2.91
N SER A 517 9.76 -12.47 -2.77
CA SER A 517 10.50 -13.58 -3.37
C SER A 517 10.04 -14.92 -2.83
N SER A 518 9.73 -14.98 -1.53
CA SER A 518 9.20 -16.19 -0.89
C SER A 518 7.78 -16.48 -1.36
N ALA A 519 6.93 -15.46 -1.51
CA ALA A 519 5.59 -15.60 -2.09
C ALA A 519 5.66 -16.15 -3.51
N THR A 520 6.47 -15.53 -4.38
CA THR A 520 6.66 -15.97 -5.77
C THR A 520 7.19 -17.41 -5.83
N THR A 521 8.19 -17.74 -5.00
CA THR A 521 8.76 -19.10 -4.95
C THR A 521 7.74 -20.11 -4.45
N SER A 522 6.92 -19.75 -3.46
CA SER A 522 5.85 -20.61 -2.95
C SER A 522 4.77 -20.82 -4.00
N LEU A 523 4.34 -19.76 -4.70
CA LEU A 523 3.37 -19.87 -5.80
C LEU A 523 3.89 -20.76 -6.94
N ASN A 524 5.15 -20.56 -7.38
CA ASN A 524 5.77 -21.39 -8.41
C ASN A 524 5.76 -22.88 -8.00
N LYS A 525 6.21 -23.17 -6.78
CA LYS A 525 6.28 -24.53 -6.29
C LYS A 525 4.90 -25.18 -6.14
N VAL A 526 3.92 -24.43 -5.67
CA VAL A 526 2.53 -24.87 -5.58
C VAL A 526 1.98 -25.14 -6.97
N ALA A 527 2.20 -24.24 -7.94
CA ALA A 527 1.80 -24.44 -9.32
C ALA A 527 2.46 -25.70 -9.94
N ASP A 528 3.76 -25.91 -9.71
CA ASP A 528 4.49 -27.06 -10.25
C ASP A 528 4.08 -28.39 -9.62
N THR A 529 3.72 -28.39 -8.32
CA THR A 529 3.47 -29.64 -7.59
C THR A 529 2.00 -29.99 -7.46
N GLN A 530 1.13 -28.99 -7.39
CA GLN A 530 -0.30 -29.19 -7.11
C GLN A 530 -1.20 -28.91 -8.31
N VAL A 531 -0.77 -28.10 -9.28
CA VAL A 531 -1.58 -27.81 -10.47
C VAL A 531 -1.12 -28.73 -11.62
N LYS A 532 -1.94 -29.70 -11.96
CA LYS A 532 -1.71 -30.62 -13.08
C LYS A 532 -2.51 -30.25 -14.34
N ALA A 533 -3.28 -29.17 -14.29
CA ALA A 533 -3.89 -28.57 -15.46
C ALA A 533 -2.79 -28.04 -16.39
N ASP A 534 -2.95 -28.28 -17.69
CA ASP A 534 -1.96 -27.86 -18.71
C ASP A 534 -2.25 -26.43 -19.22
N LEU A 535 -3.56 -26.08 -19.30
CA LEU A 535 -4.02 -24.74 -19.66
C LEU A 535 -4.99 -24.23 -18.61
N ILE A 536 -4.87 -22.95 -18.29
CA ILE A 536 -5.68 -22.24 -17.30
C ILE A 536 -6.30 -21.02 -17.97
N ILE A 537 -7.61 -20.91 -17.95
CA ILE A 537 -8.34 -19.71 -18.35
C ILE A 537 -8.52 -18.85 -17.11
N SER A 538 -7.95 -17.67 -17.12
CA SER A 538 -8.08 -16.69 -16.05
C SER A 538 -7.79 -15.29 -16.58
N GLY A 539 -8.11 -14.25 -15.82
CA GLY A 539 -7.83 -12.87 -16.18
C GLY A 539 -7.20 -12.10 -15.04
N GLN A 540 -6.60 -10.96 -15.38
CA GLN A 540 -6.15 -10.01 -14.38
C GLN A 540 -7.31 -9.11 -13.97
N GLN A 541 -7.50 -8.95 -12.68
CA GLN A 541 -8.50 -8.03 -12.16
C GLN A 541 -8.08 -6.58 -12.44
N THR A 542 -8.72 -5.97 -13.43
CA THR A 542 -8.51 -4.58 -13.84
C THR A 542 -9.64 -3.66 -13.40
N SER A 543 -10.63 -4.20 -12.74
CA SER A 543 -11.83 -3.51 -12.23
C SER A 543 -12.19 -4.02 -10.84
N SER A 544 -13.24 -3.46 -10.24
CA SER A 544 -13.79 -3.93 -8.96
C SER A 544 -14.46 -5.32 -9.04
N ILE A 545 -14.74 -5.80 -10.25
CA ILE A 545 -15.31 -7.13 -10.50
C ILE A 545 -14.25 -8.04 -11.08
N PRO A 546 -14.16 -9.32 -10.63
CA PRO A 546 -13.27 -10.29 -11.23
C PRO A 546 -13.61 -10.51 -12.71
N PRO A 547 -12.60 -10.73 -13.57
CA PRO A 547 -12.83 -11.05 -14.97
C PRO A 547 -13.62 -12.35 -15.10
N THR A 548 -14.54 -12.38 -16.06
CA THR A 548 -15.45 -13.50 -16.28
C THR A 548 -15.49 -13.91 -17.76
N PHE A 549 -15.92 -15.13 -18.02
CA PHE A 549 -16.17 -15.64 -19.37
C PHE A 549 -17.40 -16.54 -19.41
N ASP A 550 -17.96 -16.71 -20.61
CA ASP A 550 -19.10 -17.59 -20.84
C ASP A 550 -18.70 -19.06 -20.58
N PRO A 551 -19.36 -19.75 -19.62
CA PRO A 551 -19.06 -21.16 -19.34
C PRO A 551 -19.23 -22.09 -20.56
N ALA A 552 -20.01 -21.72 -21.59
CA ALA A 552 -20.12 -22.45 -22.83
C ALA A 552 -18.75 -22.65 -23.54
N VAL A 553 -17.79 -21.78 -23.33
CA VAL A 553 -16.41 -21.92 -23.80
C VAL A 553 -15.81 -23.24 -23.31
N MET A 554 -16.01 -23.59 -22.04
CA MET A 554 -15.44 -24.82 -21.48
C MET A 554 -16.10 -26.08 -22.08
N THR A 555 -17.39 -26.03 -22.36
CA THR A 555 -18.10 -27.09 -23.07
C THR A 555 -17.57 -27.30 -24.51
N GLN A 556 -17.29 -26.18 -25.21
CA GLN A 556 -16.68 -26.21 -26.54
C GLN A 556 -15.21 -26.65 -26.49
N ALA A 557 -14.46 -26.17 -25.50
CA ALA A 557 -13.06 -26.56 -25.31
C ALA A 557 -12.90 -28.08 -25.10
N LYS A 558 -13.85 -28.72 -24.42
CA LYS A 558 -13.85 -30.18 -24.22
C LYS A 558 -13.95 -30.95 -25.54
N GLN A 559 -14.49 -30.34 -26.59
CA GLN A 559 -14.63 -30.96 -27.93
C GLN A 559 -13.36 -30.80 -28.79
N ILE A 560 -12.38 -30.00 -28.35
CA ILE A 560 -11.13 -29.82 -29.08
C ILE A 560 -10.30 -31.12 -28.99
N SER A 561 -9.82 -31.60 -30.17
CA SER A 561 -8.93 -32.74 -30.21
C SER A 561 -7.67 -32.51 -29.38
N GLY A 562 -7.36 -33.43 -28.47
CA GLY A 562 -6.24 -33.31 -27.53
C GLY A 562 -6.63 -32.77 -26.15
N VAL A 563 -7.87 -32.38 -25.91
CA VAL A 563 -8.39 -32.08 -24.57
C VAL A 563 -8.93 -33.37 -23.95
N GLN A 564 -8.43 -33.68 -22.74
CA GLN A 564 -8.87 -34.85 -21.98
C GLN A 564 -10.05 -34.49 -21.07
N GLU A 565 -9.89 -33.48 -20.26
CA GLU A 565 -10.87 -33.06 -19.26
C GLU A 565 -10.88 -31.54 -19.08
N THR A 566 -12.02 -31.03 -18.65
CA THR A 566 -12.22 -29.59 -18.34
C THR A 566 -12.91 -29.49 -16.99
N ALA A 567 -12.60 -28.42 -16.24
CA ALA A 567 -13.32 -28.01 -15.04
C ALA A 567 -13.52 -26.50 -15.05
N THR A 568 -14.75 -26.07 -14.78
CA THR A 568 -15.16 -24.68 -14.72
C THR A 568 -15.39 -24.29 -13.26
N VAL A 569 -14.82 -23.16 -12.84
CA VAL A 569 -14.96 -22.68 -11.47
C VAL A 569 -15.65 -21.31 -11.47
N TYR A 570 -16.68 -21.23 -10.66
CA TYR A 570 -17.42 -20.02 -10.30
C TYR A 570 -17.07 -19.65 -8.88
N VAL A 571 -16.89 -18.38 -8.60
CA VAL A 571 -16.54 -17.89 -7.25
C VAL A 571 -17.51 -16.80 -6.85
N ASP A 572 -18.08 -16.92 -5.67
CA ASP A 572 -18.92 -15.90 -5.08
C ASP A 572 -18.74 -15.88 -3.56
N ARG A 573 -19.38 -14.94 -2.90
CA ARG A 573 -19.51 -14.92 -1.44
C ARG A 573 -20.85 -15.48 -1.02
N ALA A 574 -20.83 -16.25 0.05
CA ALA A 574 -22.04 -16.83 0.66
C ALA A 574 -21.99 -16.62 2.17
N ARG A 575 -23.16 -16.56 2.80
CA ARG A 575 -23.22 -16.68 4.25
C ARG A 575 -23.47 -18.14 4.60
N ILE A 576 -22.48 -18.78 5.20
CA ILE A 576 -22.50 -20.18 5.59
C ILE A 576 -22.41 -20.28 7.09
N ASP A 577 -23.40 -20.88 7.72
CA ASP A 577 -23.52 -20.97 9.20
C ASP A 577 -23.40 -19.64 9.93
N GLY A 578 -23.92 -18.56 9.32
CA GLY A 578 -23.90 -17.20 9.86
C GLY A 578 -22.71 -16.36 9.41
N ASP A 579 -21.61 -16.96 9.00
CA ASP A 579 -20.39 -16.28 8.59
C ASP A 579 -20.32 -16.03 7.07
N VAL A 580 -19.88 -14.83 6.68
CA VAL A 580 -19.65 -14.51 5.26
C VAL A 580 -18.28 -15.03 4.83
N THR A 581 -18.30 -15.94 3.87
CA THR A 581 -17.11 -16.61 3.37
C THR A 581 -17.13 -16.75 1.84
N GLY A 582 -15.97 -17.06 1.23
CA GLY A 582 -15.89 -17.41 -0.17
C GLY A 582 -16.46 -18.81 -0.42
N LEU A 583 -17.24 -18.95 -1.48
CA LEU A 583 -17.76 -20.21 -1.99
C LEU A 583 -17.34 -20.37 -3.45
N GLY A 584 -16.54 -21.42 -3.73
CA GLY A 584 -16.30 -21.87 -5.09
C GLY A 584 -17.38 -22.84 -5.52
N ALA A 585 -17.86 -22.78 -6.77
CA ALA A 585 -18.71 -23.80 -7.33
C ALA A 585 -18.05 -24.39 -8.58
N VAL A 586 -18.19 -25.70 -8.78
CA VAL A 586 -17.52 -26.41 -9.86
C VAL A 586 -18.49 -27.32 -10.63
N ASP A 587 -18.32 -27.38 -11.95
CA ASP A 587 -19.12 -28.25 -12.83
C ASP A 587 -18.65 -29.71 -12.82
N ASN A 588 -17.33 -29.93 -12.76
CA ASN A 588 -16.72 -31.26 -12.80
C ASN A 588 -15.71 -31.39 -11.64
N VAL A 589 -16.20 -31.81 -10.48
CA VAL A 589 -15.38 -31.98 -9.29
C VAL A 589 -14.36 -33.12 -9.43
N ALA A 590 -14.68 -34.18 -10.20
CA ALA A 590 -13.74 -35.26 -10.43
C ALA A 590 -12.52 -34.80 -11.23
N ALA A 591 -12.74 -34.05 -12.30
CA ALA A 591 -11.64 -33.42 -13.06
C ALA A 591 -10.84 -32.44 -12.20
N LEU A 592 -11.51 -31.60 -11.38
CA LEU A 592 -10.84 -30.69 -10.46
C LEU A 592 -9.97 -31.45 -9.45
N LYS A 593 -10.51 -32.55 -8.88
CA LYS A 593 -9.77 -33.44 -7.98
C LYS A 593 -8.47 -33.94 -8.62
N ASP A 594 -8.53 -34.41 -9.83
CA ASP A 594 -7.38 -34.99 -10.56
C ASP A 594 -6.36 -33.87 -10.93
N MET A 595 -6.86 -32.72 -11.42
CA MET A 595 -6.03 -31.57 -11.80
C MET A 595 -5.32 -30.91 -10.61
N PHE A 596 -5.89 -30.95 -9.41
CA PHE A 596 -5.30 -30.38 -8.21
C PHE A 596 -4.80 -31.41 -7.21
N GLY A 597 -4.92 -32.70 -7.54
CA GLY A 597 -4.45 -33.76 -6.66
C GLY A 597 -5.14 -33.81 -5.31
N LEU A 598 -6.43 -33.43 -5.25
CA LEU A 598 -7.20 -33.41 -4.01
C LEU A 598 -7.33 -34.83 -3.45
N LYS A 599 -7.20 -34.96 -2.15
CA LYS A 599 -7.36 -36.24 -1.43
C LYS A 599 -8.50 -36.10 -0.44
N ALA A 600 -9.42 -37.05 -0.43
CA ALA A 600 -10.44 -37.13 0.60
C ALA A 600 -9.82 -37.55 1.93
N ASN A 601 -10.11 -36.83 2.99
CA ASN A 601 -9.83 -37.23 4.36
C ASN A 601 -11.03 -37.94 4.96
N SER A 602 -12.24 -37.52 4.61
CA SER A 602 -13.50 -38.17 4.98
C SER A 602 -14.58 -37.88 3.95
N GLY A 603 -15.54 -38.79 3.83
CA GLY A 603 -16.63 -38.71 2.84
C GLY A 603 -16.17 -38.89 1.41
N THR A 604 -16.93 -38.39 0.45
CA THR A 604 -16.65 -38.46 -0.99
C THR A 604 -16.43 -37.08 -1.58
N ILE A 605 -15.43 -36.99 -2.47
CA ILE A 605 -15.10 -35.80 -3.24
C ILE A 605 -15.11 -36.06 -4.75
N ASP A 606 -15.75 -37.11 -5.19
CA ASP A 606 -15.78 -37.50 -6.62
C ASP A 606 -17.00 -36.96 -7.36
N THR A 607 -18.08 -36.68 -6.61
CA THR A 607 -19.34 -36.16 -7.16
C THR A 607 -19.87 -35.07 -6.27
N LEU A 608 -20.52 -34.08 -6.88
CA LEU A 608 -21.12 -32.97 -6.18
C LEU A 608 -22.41 -32.55 -6.89
N SER A 609 -23.52 -32.63 -6.18
CA SER A 609 -24.84 -32.25 -6.66
C SER A 609 -25.30 -30.94 -6.06
N ALA A 610 -26.38 -30.34 -6.59
CA ALA A 610 -26.96 -29.14 -6.01
C ALA A 610 -27.28 -29.32 -4.53
N GLY A 611 -26.97 -28.32 -3.70
CA GLY A 611 -27.18 -28.40 -2.26
C GLY A 611 -26.15 -29.23 -1.49
N GLN A 612 -25.05 -29.63 -2.12
CA GLN A 612 -23.94 -30.35 -1.49
C GLN A 612 -22.68 -29.48 -1.42
N LEU A 613 -21.86 -29.68 -0.39
CA LEU A 613 -20.64 -28.95 -0.15
C LEU A 613 -19.45 -29.87 0.17
N LEU A 614 -18.30 -29.45 -0.28
CA LEU A 614 -17.01 -29.96 0.20
C LEU A 614 -16.32 -28.86 1.02
N LEU A 615 -15.48 -29.26 1.96
CA LEU A 615 -14.75 -28.36 2.82
C LEU A 615 -13.31 -28.84 3.04
N ASP A 616 -12.35 -27.92 3.12
CA ASP A 616 -11.00 -28.28 3.49
C ASP A 616 -10.86 -28.64 4.99
N GLN A 617 -9.90 -29.52 5.32
CA GLN A 617 -9.71 -30.02 6.68
C GLN A 617 -9.46 -28.92 7.72
N LYS A 618 -8.68 -27.87 7.38
CA LYS A 618 -8.36 -26.77 8.31
C LYS A 618 -9.63 -26.01 8.72
N GLN A 619 -10.50 -25.72 7.76
CA GLN A 619 -11.76 -25.06 8.04
C GLN A 619 -12.77 -25.97 8.73
N ALA A 620 -12.82 -27.25 8.33
CA ALA A 620 -13.66 -28.23 9.00
C ALA A 620 -13.32 -28.35 10.49
N ASP A 621 -12.04 -28.38 10.83
CA ASP A 621 -11.57 -28.43 12.24
C ASP A 621 -11.91 -27.13 12.98
N SER A 622 -11.76 -25.97 12.34
CA SER A 622 -12.05 -24.67 12.92
C SER A 622 -13.53 -24.48 13.22
N LEU A 623 -14.38 -24.87 12.28
CA LEU A 623 -15.84 -24.76 12.36
C LEU A 623 -16.48 -25.97 13.06
N LYS A 624 -15.71 -27.03 13.33
CA LYS A 624 -16.17 -28.31 13.90
C LYS A 624 -17.21 -29.01 13.05
N VAL A 625 -17.16 -28.84 11.72
CA VAL A 625 -18.08 -29.41 10.75
C VAL A 625 -17.58 -30.81 10.32
N LYS A 626 -18.50 -31.75 10.17
CA LYS A 626 -18.27 -33.14 9.79
C LYS A 626 -19.04 -33.52 8.53
N VAL A 627 -18.63 -34.60 7.91
CA VAL A 627 -19.39 -35.20 6.79
C VAL A 627 -20.78 -35.65 7.28
N GLY A 628 -21.80 -35.26 6.54
CA GLY A 628 -23.21 -35.49 6.86
C GLY A 628 -23.89 -34.33 7.56
N ASP A 629 -23.11 -33.32 8.05
CA ASP A 629 -23.70 -32.15 8.68
C ASP A 629 -24.49 -31.32 7.66
N GLN A 630 -25.58 -30.75 8.14
CA GLN A 630 -26.40 -29.83 7.39
C GLN A 630 -26.11 -28.40 7.82
N VAL A 631 -25.68 -27.57 6.88
CA VAL A 631 -25.27 -26.18 7.10
C VAL A 631 -26.22 -25.23 6.39
N PRO A 632 -26.72 -24.18 7.07
CA PRO A 632 -27.53 -23.15 6.43
C PRO A 632 -26.64 -22.29 5.53
N VAL A 633 -27.02 -22.15 4.25
CA VAL A 633 -26.31 -21.36 3.24
C VAL A 633 -27.23 -20.34 2.61
N GLN A 634 -26.85 -19.08 2.71
CA GLN A 634 -27.48 -17.99 1.98
C GLN A 634 -26.54 -17.58 0.85
N LEU A 635 -26.96 -17.78 -0.39
CA LEU A 635 -26.30 -17.28 -1.60
C LEU A 635 -26.72 -15.83 -1.89
N ALA A 636 -26.03 -15.20 -2.83
CA ALA A 636 -26.31 -13.82 -3.21
C ALA A 636 -27.78 -13.62 -3.66
N ARG A 637 -28.30 -14.61 -4.38
CA ARG A 637 -29.71 -14.70 -4.82
C ARG A 637 -30.41 -15.85 -4.12
N GLY A 638 -31.71 -15.99 -4.35
CA GLY A 638 -32.49 -17.09 -3.77
C GLY A 638 -32.81 -16.93 -2.28
N SER A 639 -33.34 -17.99 -1.69
CA SER A 639 -33.68 -18.07 -0.25
C SER A 639 -32.58 -18.80 0.53
N LEU A 640 -32.58 -18.65 1.85
CA LEU A 640 -31.75 -19.47 2.73
C LEU A 640 -32.10 -20.96 2.50
N ARG A 641 -31.12 -21.78 2.20
CA ARG A 641 -31.24 -23.23 1.98
C ARG A 641 -30.27 -23.98 2.88
N THR A 642 -30.59 -25.22 3.16
CA THR A 642 -29.70 -26.12 3.90
C THR A 642 -28.91 -26.96 2.92
N PHE A 643 -27.60 -26.95 3.06
CA PHE A 643 -26.67 -27.76 2.25
C PHE A 643 -26.08 -28.87 3.11
N THR A 644 -25.75 -30.01 2.48
CA THR A 644 -25.15 -31.16 3.15
C THR A 644 -23.66 -31.21 2.84
N VAL A 645 -22.80 -31.36 3.85
CA VAL A 645 -21.37 -31.60 3.67
C VAL A 645 -21.12 -33.05 3.30
N THR A 646 -20.70 -33.32 2.08
CA THR A 646 -20.50 -34.66 1.55
C THR A 646 -19.07 -35.16 1.64
N GLY A 647 -18.10 -34.25 1.76
CA GLY A 647 -16.71 -34.64 1.88
C GLY A 647 -15.83 -33.57 2.48
N ILE A 648 -14.78 -33.99 3.15
CA ILE A 648 -13.71 -33.15 3.65
C ILE A 648 -12.43 -33.56 2.95
N TYR A 649 -11.80 -32.57 2.26
CA TYR A 649 -10.55 -32.82 1.54
C TYR A 649 -9.34 -32.33 2.33
N ALA A 650 -8.18 -32.96 2.08
CA ALA A 650 -6.92 -32.62 2.70
C ALA A 650 -6.52 -31.20 2.30
N LYS A 651 -5.81 -30.50 3.19
CA LYS A 651 -5.30 -29.15 2.90
C LYS A 651 -4.61 -29.12 1.55
N ASN A 652 -5.06 -28.22 0.70
CA ASN A 652 -4.46 -27.88 -0.58
C ASN A 652 -4.10 -26.39 -0.58
N ASP A 653 -2.93 -26.03 -1.10
CA ASP A 653 -2.46 -24.64 -1.06
C ASP A 653 -3.04 -23.78 -2.20
N VAL A 654 -3.73 -24.41 -3.18
CA VAL A 654 -4.41 -23.72 -4.29
C VAL A 654 -5.90 -23.59 -4.04
N LEU A 655 -6.51 -24.70 -3.65
CA LEU A 655 -7.94 -24.78 -3.37
C LEU A 655 -8.15 -24.88 -1.87
N SER A 656 -8.85 -23.91 -1.31
CA SER A 656 -9.18 -23.86 0.11
C SER A 656 -10.63 -23.38 0.27
N GLY A 657 -11.24 -23.73 1.37
CA GLY A 657 -12.59 -23.28 1.70
C GLY A 657 -13.69 -24.18 1.19
N TRP A 658 -14.84 -23.59 0.98
CA TRP A 658 -16.04 -24.26 0.57
C TRP A 658 -16.11 -24.46 -0.94
N ILE A 659 -16.47 -25.66 -1.39
CA ILE A 659 -16.69 -25.97 -2.80
C ILE A 659 -18.11 -26.55 -2.93
N GLY A 660 -18.96 -25.89 -3.73
CA GLY A 660 -20.31 -26.28 -4.08
C GLY A 660 -20.42 -26.76 -5.52
N SER A 661 -21.63 -27.14 -5.92
CA SER A 661 -21.94 -27.52 -7.28
C SER A 661 -22.19 -26.33 -8.19
N ALA A 662 -21.73 -26.34 -9.44
CA ALA A 662 -22.08 -25.34 -10.46
C ALA A 662 -23.60 -25.23 -10.69
N ALA A 663 -24.38 -26.23 -10.35
CA ALA A 663 -25.84 -26.15 -10.42
C ALA A 663 -26.42 -25.08 -9.47
N ASP A 664 -25.71 -24.75 -8.41
CA ASP A 664 -26.11 -23.68 -7.47
C ASP A 664 -25.61 -22.30 -7.92
N ALA A 665 -24.74 -22.21 -8.95
CA ALA A 665 -24.17 -20.94 -9.42
C ALA A 665 -25.19 -20.01 -10.10
N SER A 666 -26.40 -20.48 -10.41
CA SER A 666 -27.54 -19.64 -10.84
C SER A 666 -27.95 -18.62 -9.77
N ASP A 667 -27.72 -18.94 -8.50
CA ASP A 667 -28.02 -18.09 -7.34
C ASP A 667 -26.80 -17.22 -6.91
N PHE A 668 -25.68 -17.27 -7.67
CA PHE A 668 -24.54 -16.40 -7.47
C PHE A 668 -24.80 -15.00 -8.02
N THR A 669 -23.92 -14.06 -7.67
CA THR A 669 -23.92 -12.69 -8.20
C THR A 669 -23.88 -12.70 -9.74
N SER A 670 -23.00 -13.52 -10.29
CA SER A 670 -22.85 -13.74 -11.73
C SER A 670 -22.87 -15.23 -12.04
N SER A 671 -23.60 -15.61 -13.10
CA SER A 671 -23.60 -16.97 -13.66
C SER A 671 -22.41 -17.21 -14.61
N GLN A 672 -21.54 -16.21 -14.79
CA GLN A 672 -20.34 -16.33 -15.62
C GLN A 672 -19.22 -16.99 -14.83
N ALA A 673 -18.37 -17.77 -15.51
CA ALA A 673 -17.22 -18.41 -14.92
C ALA A 673 -16.06 -17.43 -14.71
N GLN A 674 -15.30 -17.59 -13.65
CA GLN A 674 -14.08 -16.81 -13.38
C GLN A 674 -12.81 -17.57 -13.73
N GLN A 675 -12.82 -18.90 -13.64
CA GLN A 675 -11.65 -19.74 -13.96
C GLN A 675 -12.06 -20.98 -14.74
N GLY A 676 -11.19 -21.39 -15.66
CA GLY A 676 -11.32 -22.64 -16.39
C GLY A 676 -10.00 -23.41 -16.36
N PHE A 677 -10.08 -24.70 -16.11
CA PHE A 677 -8.92 -25.60 -16.09
C PHE A 677 -9.07 -26.67 -17.14
N ILE A 678 -8.02 -26.88 -17.93
CA ILE A 678 -8.01 -27.82 -19.05
C ILE A 678 -6.82 -28.76 -18.87
N LYS A 679 -7.07 -30.04 -18.90
CA LYS A 679 -6.06 -31.08 -18.94
C LYS A 679 -5.99 -31.68 -20.35
N LEU A 680 -4.80 -31.79 -20.86
CA LEU A 680 -4.56 -32.36 -22.18
C LEU A 680 -4.39 -33.87 -22.12
N ALA A 681 -4.77 -34.54 -23.20
CA ALA A 681 -4.52 -35.94 -23.38
C ALA A 681 -3.01 -36.22 -23.51
N PRO A 682 -2.53 -37.41 -23.10
CA PRO A 682 -1.14 -37.78 -23.27
C PRO A 682 -0.68 -37.64 -24.74
N GLY A 683 0.40 -36.85 -24.95
CA GLY A 683 0.93 -36.58 -26.29
C GLY A 683 0.34 -35.37 -27.00
N ALA A 684 -0.70 -34.72 -26.47
CA ALA A 684 -1.21 -33.46 -27.00
C ALA A 684 -0.28 -32.28 -26.63
N SER A 685 -0.11 -31.33 -27.57
CA SER A 685 0.75 -30.18 -27.37
C SER A 685 -0.04 -28.94 -26.93
N VAL A 686 0.42 -28.27 -25.90
CA VAL A 686 -0.09 -26.96 -25.47
C VAL A 686 -0.11 -25.96 -26.64
N ASN A 687 0.94 -25.95 -27.46
CA ASN A 687 1.04 -25.04 -28.61
C ASN A 687 -0.02 -25.24 -29.68
N THR A 688 -0.61 -26.46 -29.76
CA THR A 688 -1.66 -26.78 -30.74
C THR A 688 -3.06 -26.47 -30.18
N VAL A 689 -3.29 -26.70 -28.88
CA VAL A 689 -4.60 -26.56 -28.27
C VAL A 689 -4.85 -25.09 -27.83
N LYS A 690 -3.85 -24.43 -27.22
CA LYS A 690 -3.97 -23.07 -26.69
C LYS A 690 -4.57 -22.08 -27.72
N PRO A 691 -4.10 -21.99 -29.00
CA PRO A 691 -4.68 -21.07 -29.96
C PRO A 691 -6.13 -21.38 -30.35
N GLN A 692 -6.57 -22.61 -30.15
CA GLN A 692 -7.96 -22.98 -30.43
C GLN A 692 -8.87 -22.54 -29.29
N VAL A 693 -8.43 -22.68 -28.04
CA VAL A 693 -9.14 -22.20 -26.86
C VAL A 693 -9.17 -20.66 -26.86
N ASP A 694 -8.05 -20.00 -27.22
CA ASP A 694 -8.00 -18.52 -27.32
C ASP A 694 -9.07 -17.98 -28.29
N ARG A 695 -9.33 -18.68 -29.39
CA ARG A 695 -10.39 -18.28 -30.35
C ARG A 695 -11.79 -18.37 -29.75
N LEU A 696 -12.05 -19.35 -28.86
CA LEU A 696 -13.32 -19.43 -28.15
C LEU A 696 -13.55 -18.29 -27.18
N LEU A 697 -12.47 -17.67 -26.69
CA LEU A 697 -12.50 -16.52 -25.77
C LEU A 697 -12.58 -15.16 -26.48
N ALA A 698 -12.75 -15.11 -27.80
CA ALA A 698 -12.82 -13.86 -28.57
C ALA A 698 -13.88 -12.87 -28.04
N ASP A 699 -14.94 -13.38 -27.43
CA ASP A 699 -15.99 -12.59 -26.80
C ASP A 699 -15.77 -12.29 -25.31
N SER A 700 -14.65 -12.74 -24.74
CA SER A 700 -14.28 -12.57 -23.35
C SER A 700 -12.87 -11.95 -23.21
N PRO A 701 -12.64 -10.71 -23.65
CA PRO A 701 -11.31 -10.11 -23.75
C PRO A 701 -10.66 -9.80 -22.38
N GLU A 702 -11.32 -10.08 -21.30
CA GLU A 702 -10.81 -9.94 -19.93
C GLU A 702 -10.00 -11.14 -19.45
N VAL A 703 -10.20 -12.28 -20.09
CA VAL A 703 -9.52 -13.52 -19.77
C VAL A 703 -8.63 -13.96 -20.92
N ASN A 704 -7.64 -14.74 -20.62
CA ASN A 704 -6.74 -15.34 -21.57
C ASN A 704 -6.44 -16.78 -21.18
N VAL A 705 -5.98 -17.57 -22.14
CA VAL A 705 -5.44 -18.89 -21.87
C VAL A 705 -3.98 -18.76 -21.52
N ALA A 706 -3.61 -19.24 -20.36
CA ALA A 706 -2.24 -19.27 -19.88
C ALA A 706 -1.79 -20.73 -19.68
N ASP A 707 -0.54 -21.01 -19.97
CA ASP A 707 0.09 -22.19 -19.42
C ASP A 707 0.44 -21.96 -17.94
N ARG A 708 0.92 -22.98 -17.27
CA ARG A 708 1.25 -22.93 -15.83
C ARG A 708 2.22 -21.81 -15.47
N SER A 709 3.25 -21.59 -16.31
CA SER A 709 4.27 -20.57 -16.07
C SER A 709 3.76 -19.16 -16.31
N GLU A 710 2.95 -18.98 -17.36
CA GLU A 710 2.29 -17.71 -17.67
C GLU A 710 1.28 -17.35 -16.58
N PHE A 711 0.52 -18.32 -16.06
CA PHE A 711 -0.43 -18.11 -14.97
C PHE A 711 0.28 -17.61 -13.69
N VAL A 712 1.35 -18.29 -13.28
CA VAL A 712 2.12 -17.83 -12.12
C VAL A 712 2.70 -16.44 -12.35
N LYS A 713 3.19 -16.16 -13.55
CA LYS A 713 3.69 -14.83 -13.91
C LYS A 713 2.60 -13.77 -13.79
N GLN A 714 1.40 -14.03 -14.29
CA GLN A 714 0.25 -13.12 -14.17
C GLN A 714 -0.09 -12.83 -12.70
N GLN A 715 -0.10 -13.84 -11.85
CA GLN A 715 -0.36 -13.68 -10.42
C GLN A 715 0.74 -12.86 -9.73
N THR A 716 2.00 -13.04 -10.13
CA THR A 716 3.12 -12.31 -9.53
C THR A 716 3.25 -10.88 -10.06
N ASP A 717 2.81 -10.61 -11.29
CA ASP A 717 2.84 -9.27 -11.87
C ASP A 717 1.91 -8.28 -11.12
N GLN A 718 0.89 -8.76 -10.44
CA GLN A 718 0.05 -7.94 -9.56
C GLN A 718 0.85 -7.30 -8.39
N PHE A 719 1.88 -7.99 -7.91
CA PHE A 719 2.74 -7.47 -6.85
C PHE A 719 3.72 -6.40 -7.33
N ASN A 720 3.96 -6.29 -8.65
CA ASN A 720 4.91 -5.33 -9.21
C ASN A 720 4.49 -3.87 -8.98
N GLY A 721 3.20 -3.58 -8.94
CA GLY A 721 2.69 -2.25 -8.59
C GLY A 721 3.05 -1.84 -7.16
N ILE A 722 2.85 -2.73 -6.21
CA ILE A 722 3.19 -2.55 -4.80
C ILE A 722 4.71 -2.39 -4.65
N LEU A 723 5.49 -3.23 -5.36
CA LEU A 723 6.95 -3.13 -5.38
C LEU A 723 7.43 -1.77 -5.89
N THR A 724 6.86 -1.27 -6.97
CA THR A 724 7.22 0.04 -7.53
C THR A 724 6.96 1.16 -6.52
N MET A 725 5.83 1.14 -5.84
CA MET A 725 5.51 2.11 -4.79
C MET A 725 6.54 2.05 -3.65
N ILE A 726 6.88 0.85 -3.17
CA ILE A 726 7.87 0.64 -2.12
C ILE A 726 9.27 1.11 -2.58
N GLN A 727 9.64 0.89 -3.85
CA GLN A 727 10.90 1.36 -4.41
C GLN A 727 11.00 2.88 -4.47
N VAL A 728 9.91 3.58 -4.78
CA VAL A 728 9.86 5.06 -4.74
C VAL A 728 10.05 5.56 -3.31
N LEU A 729 9.37 4.96 -2.33
CA LEU A 729 9.53 5.31 -0.92
C LEU A 729 10.95 5.01 -0.42
N LEU A 730 11.58 3.93 -0.92
CA LEU A 730 12.97 3.63 -0.65
C LEU A 730 13.92 4.67 -1.22
N ALA A 731 13.71 5.14 -2.45
CA ALA A 731 14.56 6.16 -3.05
C ALA A 731 14.64 7.40 -2.14
N LEU A 732 13.52 7.77 -1.50
CA LEU A 732 13.47 8.83 -0.51
C LEU A 732 14.26 8.48 0.76
N ALA A 733 14.18 7.25 1.27
CA ALA A 733 14.96 6.81 2.43
C ALA A 733 16.47 6.80 2.13
N ILE A 734 16.88 6.40 0.92
CA ILE A 734 18.26 6.48 0.45
C ILE A 734 18.73 7.94 0.41
N LEU A 735 17.89 8.86 -0.07
CA LEU A 735 18.19 10.28 -0.10
C LEU A 735 18.48 10.83 1.30
N ILE A 736 17.68 10.44 2.31
CA ILE A 736 17.92 10.79 3.72
C ILE A 736 19.27 10.22 4.19
N ALA A 737 19.58 8.99 3.84
CA ALA A 737 20.85 8.35 4.19
C ALA A 737 22.05 9.04 3.55
N VAL A 738 21.97 9.42 2.27
CA VAL A 738 22.99 10.22 1.55
C VAL A 738 23.26 11.51 2.30
N LEU A 739 22.23 12.25 2.66
CA LEU A 739 22.34 13.50 3.41
C LEU A 739 22.98 13.29 4.79
N GLY A 740 22.66 12.18 5.44
CA GLY A 740 23.27 11.77 6.70
C GLY A 740 24.76 11.51 6.57
N ILE A 741 25.16 10.79 5.54
CA ILE A 741 26.57 10.50 5.23
C ILE A 741 27.32 11.81 4.91
N ILE A 742 26.77 12.66 4.04
CA ILE A 742 27.35 13.99 3.69
C ILE A 742 27.59 14.79 4.96
N ASN A 743 26.58 14.91 5.82
CA ASN A 743 26.67 15.70 7.06
C ASN A 743 27.79 15.16 7.97
N THR A 744 27.82 13.85 8.19
CA THR A 744 28.79 13.22 9.09
C THR A 744 30.23 13.34 8.55
N LEU A 745 30.42 13.12 7.24
CA LEU A 745 31.74 13.27 6.62
C LEU A 745 32.20 14.72 6.55
N ALA A 746 31.30 15.67 6.25
CA ALA A 746 31.65 17.09 6.24
C ALA A 746 32.15 17.54 7.63
N LEU A 747 31.49 17.10 8.69
CA LEU A 747 31.90 17.35 10.05
C LEU A 747 33.23 16.64 10.39
N SER A 748 33.42 15.39 9.90
CA SER A 748 34.68 14.65 10.04
C SER A 748 35.87 15.40 9.47
N VAL A 749 35.73 15.96 8.29
CA VAL A 749 36.77 16.73 7.61
C VAL A 749 37.07 18.02 8.39
N LEU A 750 36.03 18.69 8.91
CA LEU A 750 36.21 19.92 9.69
C LEU A 750 36.96 19.70 11.03
N GLU A 751 36.64 18.59 11.75
CA GLU A 751 37.32 18.23 13.00
C GLU A 751 38.80 17.86 12.80
N ARG A 752 39.11 17.30 11.64
CA ARG A 752 40.44 16.78 11.31
C ARG A 752 41.23 17.69 10.36
N THR A 753 40.81 18.98 10.27
CA THR A 753 41.43 19.96 9.38
C THR A 753 42.93 20.07 9.64
N ARG A 754 43.36 20.05 10.92
CA ARG A 754 44.78 20.08 11.32
C ARG A 754 45.51 18.80 10.91
N GLU A 755 44.93 17.61 11.14
CA GLU A 755 45.53 16.33 10.71
C GLU A 755 45.69 16.27 9.18
N ILE A 756 44.65 16.69 8.43
CA ILE A 756 44.64 16.76 6.97
C ILE A 756 45.68 17.79 6.48
N GLY A 757 45.75 18.94 7.15
CA GLY A 757 46.75 19.97 6.86
C GLY A 757 48.18 19.46 7.05
N LEU A 758 48.49 18.79 8.15
CA LEU A 758 49.79 18.16 8.41
C LEU A 758 50.15 17.09 7.38
N LEU A 759 49.19 16.18 7.06
CA LEU A 759 49.38 15.16 6.03
C LEU A 759 49.70 15.80 4.65
N ARG A 760 49.05 16.91 4.35
CA ARG A 760 49.30 17.65 3.11
C ARG A 760 50.67 18.40 3.12
N ALA A 761 51.08 18.89 4.28
CA ALA A 761 52.40 19.50 4.46
C ALA A 761 53.54 18.47 4.24
N ILE A 762 53.31 17.22 4.65
CA ILE A 762 54.26 16.09 4.47
C ILE A 762 54.18 15.49 3.04
N GLY A 763 53.34 16.04 2.13
CA GLY A 763 53.31 15.66 0.71
C GLY A 763 52.05 14.87 0.25
N LEU A 764 51.00 14.74 1.05
CA LEU A 764 49.74 14.12 0.60
C LEU A 764 49.10 14.98 -0.51
N ARG A 765 48.95 14.43 -1.71
CA ARG A 765 48.39 15.13 -2.87
C ARG A 765 46.87 15.32 -2.67
N ARG A 766 46.26 16.35 -3.32
CA ARG A 766 44.83 16.62 -3.27
C ARG A 766 43.96 15.41 -3.64
N ALA A 767 44.32 14.70 -4.71
CA ALA A 767 43.61 13.49 -5.14
C ALA A 767 43.70 12.36 -4.10
N GLN A 768 44.81 12.25 -3.37
CA GLN A 768 44.98 11.25 -2.33
C GLN A 768 44.11 11.57 -1.09
N ALA A 769 44.00 12.86 -0.73
CA ALA A 769 43.08 13.29 0.32
C ALA A 769 41.60 13.02 -0.06
N MET A 770 41.24 13.28 -1.33
CA MET A 770 39.91 12.92 -1.84
C MET A 770 39.63 11.42 -1.74
N ARG A 771 40.54 10.59 -2.25
CA ARG A 771 40.45 9.13 -2.20
C ARG A 771 40.30 8.61 -0.76
N MET A 772 41.02 9.18 0.20
CA MET A 772 40.96 8.82 1.61
C MET A 772 39.50 9.01 2.17
N VAL A 773 38.89 10.16 1.88
CA VAL A 773 37.52 10.47 2.33
C VAL A 773 36.48 9.61 1.58
N THR A 774 36.67 9.36 0.28
CA THR A 774 35.77 8.51 -0.51
C THR A 774 35.83 7.06 -0.04
N VAL A 775 37.01 6.51 0.25
CA VAL A 775 37.12 5.14 0.80
C VAL A 775 36.45 5.05 2.16
N GLU A 776 36.61 6.06 3.03
CA GLU A 776 35.90 6.12 4.31
C GLU A 776 34.39 6.06 4.12
N ALA A 777 33.84 6.85 3.20
CA ALA A 777 32.41 6.87 2.89
C ALA A 777 31.89 5.53 2.35
N VAL A 778 32.60 4.95 1.36
CA VAL A 778 32.21 3.67 0.74
C VAL A 778 32.22 2.54 1.78
N VAL A 779 33.24 2.48 2.63
CA VAL A 779 33.32 1.46 3.69
C VAL A 779 32.16 1.59 4.68
N ILE A 780 31.78 2.82 5.06
CA ILE A 780 30.64 3.07 5.96
C ILE A 780 29.32 2.70 5.28
N SER A 781 29.15 3.07 4.00
CA SER A 781 27.92 2.78 3.26
C SER A 781 27.75 1.28 3.02
N VAL A 782 28.80 0.58 2.60
CA VAL A 782 28.79 -0.88 2.41
C VAL A 782 28.54 -1.59 3.72
N PHE A 783 29.12 -1.14 4.82
CA PHE A 783 28.84 -1.67 6.15
C PHE A 783 27.38 -1.49 6.56
N GLY A 784 26.81 -0.29 6.36
CA GLY A 784 25.39 -0.02 6.62
C GLY A 784 24.48 -0.90 5.75
N ALA A 785 24.85 -1.10 4.49
CA ALA A 785 24.12 -1.96 3.55
C ALA A 785 24.16 -3.43 3.99
N LEU A 786 25.32 -3.98 4.31
CA LEU A 786 25.44 -5.37 4.79
C LEU A 786 24.61 -5.60 6.06
N LEU A 787 24.67 -4.65 6.98
CA LEU A 787 23.85 -4.73 8.20
C LEU A 787 22.37 -4.64 7.89
N GLY A 788 21.96 -3.75 6.97
CA GLY A 788 20.59 -3.62 6.50
C GLY A 788 20.09 -4.89 5.81
N LEU A 789 20.89 -5.45 4.92
CA LEU A 789 20.59 -6.73 4.26
C LEU A 789 20.42 -7.86 5.27
N ALA A 790 21.29 -7.97 6.26
CA ALA A 790 21.21 -9.00 7.30
C ALA A 790 19.95 -8.85 8.17
N VAL A 791 19.67 -7.65 8.65
CA VAL A 791 18.49 -7.35 9.48
C VAL A 791 17.20 -7.52 8.69
N GLY A 792 17.14 -6.98 7.46
CA GLY A 792 15.98 -7.10 6.59
C GLY A 792 15.69 -8.55 6.21
N SER A 793 16.72 -9.33 5.88
CA SER A 793 16.58 -10.77 5.61
C SER A 793 16.08 -11.53 6.83
N GLY A 794 16.58 -11.21 8.03
CA GLY A 794 16.11 -11.84 9.26
C GLY A 794 14.65 -11.52 9.59
N LEU A 795 14.25 -10.26 9.47
CA LEU A 795 12.87 -9.81 9.68
C LEU A 795 11.92 -10.38 8.62
N GLY A 796 12.32 -10.34 7.34
CA GLY A 796 11.54 -10.92 6.25
C GLY A 796 11.36 -12.43 6.43
N ALA A 797 12.41 -13.15 6.79
CA ALA A 797 12.34 -14.59 7.07
C ALA A 797 11.44 -14.90 8.28
N ALA A 798 11.43 -14.07 9.31
CA ALA A 798 10.54 -14.23 10.46
C ALA A 798 9.07 -14.07 10.05
N VAL A 799 8.75 -13.06 9.24
CA VAL A 799 7.40 -12.84 8.70
C VAL A 799 6.96 -14.01 7.81
N VAL A 800 7.81 -14.45 6.87
CA VAL A 800 7.52 -15.60 5.99
C VAL A 800 7.26 -16.86 6.81
N ARG A 801 8.03 -17.07 7.88
CA ARG A 801 7.84 -18.24 8.76
C ARG A 801 6.53 -18.19 9.54
N ALA A 802 6.10 -16.98 9.95
CA ALA A 802 4.82 -16.78 10.61
C ALA A 802 3.62 -16.99 9.67
N LEU A 803 3.77 -16.63 8.39
CA LEU A 803 2.75 -16.81 7.34
C LEU A 803 2.80 -18.20 6.67
N LYS A 804 3.53 -19.15 7.24
CA LYS A 804 3.68 -20.49 6.64
C LYS A 804 2.33 -21.19 6.43
N ASP A 805 1.41 -21.03 7.39
CA ASP A 805 0.08 -21.63 7.33
C ASP A 805 -0.88 -20.88 6.40
N ASP A 806 -0.50 -19.68 5.96
CA ASP A 806 -1.24 -18.84 5.02
C ASP A 806 -0.67 -18.93 3.58
N GLY A 807 0.06 -20.00 3.24
CA GLY A 807 0.54 -20.30 1.89
C GLY A 807 1.99 -19.91 1.60
N PHE A 808 2.73 -19.29 2.54
CA PHE A 808 4.16 -18.97 2.38
C PHE A 808 5.03 -20.17 2.77
N THR A 809 4.97 -21.24 2.00
CA THR A 809 5.62 -22.52 2.35
C THR A 809 7.14 -22.52 2.15
N ASN A 810 7.68 -21.64 1.29
CA ASN A 810 9.08 -21.63 0.90
C ASN A 810 9.75 -20.28 1.17
N LEU A 811 10.83 -20.30 1.96
CA LEU A 811 11.67 -19.13 2.18
C LEU A 811 12.65 -18.98 1.01
N SER A 812 12.64 -17.82 0.37
CA SER A 812 13.54 -17.48 -0.74
C SER A 812 14.20 -16.13 -0.51
N PHE A 813 15.51 -16.07 -0.77
CA PHE A 813 16.28 -14.83 -0.67
C PHE A 813 16.56 -14.29 -2.08
N PRO A 814 16.24 -13.03 -2.35
CA PRO A 814 16.47 -12.38 -3.64
C PRO A 814 17.94 -11.95 -3.80
N TRP A 815 18.87 -12.90 -3.95
CA TRP A 815 20.32 -12.66 -3.98
C TRP A 815 20.74 -11.61 -5.02
N THR A 816 20.14 -11.63 -6.20
CA THR A 816 20.44 -10.66 -7.27
C THR A 816 20.14 -9.23 -6.83
N GLN A 817 18.95 -9.00 -6.24
CA GLN A 817 18.56 -7.67 -5.73
C GLN A 817 19.47 -7.27 -4.55
N MET A 818 19.82 -8.20 -3.67
CA MET A 818 20.72 -7.92 -2.53
C MET A 818 22.11 -7.45 -3.02
N VAL A 819 22.67 -8.07 -4.07
CA VAL A 819 23.93 -7.64 -4.68
C VAL A 819 23.77 -6.26 -5.33
N VAL A 820 22.67 -6.01 -6.04
CA VAL A 820 22.37 -4.70 -6.62
C VAL A 820 22.30 -3.62 -5.53
N TYR A 821 21.64 -3.88 -4.41
CA TYR A 821 21.57 -2.93 -3.28
C TYR A 821 22.95 -2.66 -2.65
N LEU A 822 23.79 -3.66 -2.57
CA LEU A 822 25.16 -3.50 -2.07
C LEU A 822 26.00 -2.61 -3.01
N VAL A 823 25.89 -2.81 -4.31
CA VAL A 823 26.55 -1.97 -5.33
C VAL A 823 26.01 -0.55 -5.30
N LEU A 824 24.69 -0.38 -5.24
CA LEU A 824 24.06 0.93 -5.10
C LEU A 824 24.53 1.65 -3.83
N ALA A 825 24.65 0.96 -2.71
CA ALA A 825 25.15 1.54 -1.46
C ALA A 825 26.61 2.02 -1.61
N ALA A 826 27.45 1.28 -2.33
CA ALA A 826 28.82 1.73 -2.64
C ALA A 826 28.81 3.01 -3.51
N ILE A 827 27.97 3.06 -4.54
CA ILE A 827 27.78 4.25 -5.40
C ILE A 827 27.28 5.44 -4.57
N VAL A 828 26.28 5.23 -3.73
CA VAL A 828 25.76 6.23 -2.78
C VAL A 828 26.89 6.76 -1.88
N GLY A 829 27.75 5.88 -1.39
CA GLY A 829 28.93 6.26 -0.60
C GLY A 829 29.87 7.18 -1.36
N VAL A 830 30.13 6.88 -2.65
CA VAL A 830 30.95 7.74 -3.51
C VAL A 830 30.30 9.11 -3.71
N ILE A 831 29.01 9.14 -4.06
CA ILE A 831 28.27 10.39 -4.30
C ILE A 831 28.24 11.25 -3.02
N ALA A 832 27.95 10.65 -1.87
CA ALA A 832 27.92 11.34 -0.59
C ALA A 832 29.30 11.90 -0.18
N ALA A 833 30.38 11.27 -0.62
CA ALA A 833 31.74 11.72 -0.33
C ALA A 833 32.17 12.92 -1.17
N VAL A 834 31.57 13.21 -2.32
CA VAL A 834 32.05 14.23 -3.28
C VAL A 834 32.27 15.59 -2.62
N LEU A 835 31.25 16.14 -1.94
CA LEU A 835 31.35 17.46 -1.30
C LEU A 835 32.37 17.48 -0.14
N PRO A 836 32.36 16.52 0.82
CA PRO A 836 33.37 16.45 1.88
C PRO A 836 34.78 16.24 1.34
N ALA A 837 34.96 15.41 0.32
CA ALA A 837 36.29 15.12 -0.28
C ALA A 837 36.87 16.36 -0.96
N ILE A 838 36.07 17.13 -1.71
CA ILE A 838 36.49 18.40 -2.31
C ILE A 838 36.94 19.39 -1.22
N ARG A 839 36.22 19.46 -0.12
CA ARG A 839 36.58 20.33 1.02
C ARG A 839 37.89 19.89 1.66
N ALA A 840 38.09 18.59 1.90
CA ALA A 840 39.34 18.03 2.42
C ALA A 840 40.52 18.35 1.52
N ALA A 841 40.33 18.27 0.19
CA ALA A 841 41.37 18.58 -0.79
C ALA A 841 41.75 20.08 -0.88
N ARG A 842 40.82 20.98 -0.50
CA ARG A 842 40.97 22.44 -0.55
C ARG A 842 41.39 23.06 0.77
N VAL A 843 41.67 22.29 1.83
CA VAL A 843 42.12 22.79 3.13
C VAL A 843 43.40 23.62 2.94
N ASN A 844 43.43 24.85 3.46
CA ASN A 844 44.62 25.68 3.43
C ASN A 844 45.64 25.13 4.45
N VAL A 845 46.81 24.70 3.95
CA VAL A 845 47.84 24.03 4.76
C VAL A 845 48.42 24.96 5.82
N LEU A 846 48.73 26.23 5.46
CA LEU A 846 49.31 27.21 6.36
C LEU A 846 48.26 27.60 7.44
N GLY A 847 47.02 27.88 7.04
CA GLY A 847 45.95 28.20 7.97
C GLY A 847 45.58 27.05 8.91
N ALA A 848 45.68 25.80 8.45
CA ALA A 848 45.35 24.61 9.24
C ALA A 848 46.41 24.29 10.32
N ILE A 849 47.69 24.69 10.09
CA ILE A 849 48.81 24.49 11.05
C ILE A 849 48.90 25.65 12.02
N ALA A 850 48.60 26.88 11.57
CA ALA A 850 48.62 28.11 12.40
C ALA A 850 47.41 28.26 13.33
N TYR A 851 46.40 27.37 13.27
CA TYR A 851 45.20 27.45 14.13
C TYR A 851 45.52 26.80 15.49
N GLU A 852 45.77 27.65 16.51
CA GLU A 852 45.82 27.28 17.94
C GLU A 852 44.46 27.01 18.54
#